data_0175bf343d0413abc217e82bf6f19255
#
_entry.id   0175bf343d0413abc217e82bf6f19255
#
_cell.length_a   1.000
_cell.length_b   1.000
_cell.length_c   1.000
_cell.angle_alpha   90.00
_cell.angle_beta   90.00
_cell.angle_gamma   90.00
#
_symmetry.space_group_name_H-M   'P 1'
#
loop_
_entity.id
_entity.type
_entity.pdbx_description
1 polymer ?
#
loop_
_entity_poly.entity_id
_entity_poly.type
_entity_poly.pdbx_seq_one_letter_code
_entity_poly.pdbx_strand_id
1 'polypeptide(L)'
;MKIWKPFTIVLSSILVTFPLHLANTCSWGYDMDESILSPFHSEVLDLPELFPFYYSEHFYNGDPNSDWSENGGTMDEDLFDGTDNNINEWFGYFNNAVTKEDITSIIYHSQASDYVAFANHLKGKKNAVEAKWLTNSLLNFWVSNPKDPSFRYLTLAKQIEPLVQPVYWWDEIRTDTMRLVDYKNEALAQLKKSKSEFITLRYAYQAARAAHYTGNYQECISIYQKHVAPVQSESQIKYWTMSLMAGAEQRSKNYAVAAYYHSIVFDKCWSRRLSSKRDFYIDNDTIWQQCLNLCKNEHEKNTLWFLTGVSQYNSAVPALNEMLKIDPSSKEIELLLSREIEKIQRNNMPERWWSGIDYEGDFEYQRTTVAPNDIAEIIDVLEKGISNNKMHTPVFWYNAAAFLYFIVEDAENCKSMCALATQHANGDNNQIQQAKIISILNKVNDAGEIKPAIEKELIQDLKWLAEQDNTNEMSRFKADAYRIVMFQLMEYYLNDDKPLLAEMCRARAVEYYDIYLEPEKAPIEELYTFLSANKKSEFESFLADQYTYNADHMLEIKGTLLMRENQLEEAIRTFKKIAYPDGILYPLSADPFVIHINDCHDCDFEAYPTDLTKLDLAEKMVALKSLAKTDAFNRAQIYHELGNAYYNISYWGNAWNALDYYRCHGCETYNVGENASDYYYYNDEYDLTNATYYYTLAEQESSGKQFAALNYC
;
A
#
# COMPACT_ATOMS: atom_id res chain seq x y z
N MET A 1 -34.39 -42.52 -4.42
CA MET A 1 -33.87 -42.49 -5.79
C MET A 1 -34.57 -41.37 -6.54
N LYS A 2 -33.98 -40.19 -6.64
CA LYS A 2 -34.23 -39.07 -7.56
C LYS A 2 -33.10 -38.06 -7.39
N ILE A 3 -32.27 -38.12 -8.28
CA ILE A 3 -31.47 -37.23 -9.12
C ILE A 3 -31.78 -35.75 -8.85
N TRP A 4 -30.81 -35.04 -8.25
CA TRP A 4 -30.65 -33.61 -8.33
C TRP A 4 -29.16 -33.25 -8.51
N LYS A 5 -28.81 -32.94 -9.70
CA LYS A 5 -27.70 -32.12 -10.20
C LYS A 5 -28.06 -31.88 -11.70
N PRO A 6 -27.81 -30.74 -12.31
CA PRO A 6 -26.89 -29.63 -12.02
C PRO A 6 -27.59 -28.26 -12.23
N PHE A 7 -27.46 -27.36 -11.28
CA PHE A 7 -27.87 -25.96 -11.47
C PHE A 7 -26.86 -24.96 -10.89
N THR A 8 -25.65 -25.40 -10.63
CA THR A 8 -24.65 -24.56 -9.94
C THR A 8 -23.46 -24.17 -10.81
N ILE A 9 -23.51 -24.36 -12.11
CA ILE A 9 -22.36 -24.05 -13.02
C ILE A 9 -22.68 -22.95 -14.04
N VAL A 10 -23.89 -22.39 -14.05
CA VAL A 10 -24.24 -21.31 -15.01
C VAL A 10 -24.24 -19.92 -14.38
N LEU A 11 -24.06 -19.80 -13.06
CA LEU A 11 -24.02 -18.48 -12.40
C LEU A 11 -22.61 -17.92 -12.18
N SER A 12 -21.55 -18.65 -12.51
CA SER A 12 -20.17 -18.18 -12.36
C SER A 12 -19.51 -17.71 -13.67
N SER A 13 -20.23 -17.73 -14.79
CA SER A 13 -19.70 -17.32 -16.10
C SER A 13 -20.35 -16.06 -16.68
N ILE A 14 -21.18 -15.36 -15.93
CA ILE A 14 -21.82 -14.08 -16.35
C ILE A 14 -21.24 -12.88 -15.57
N LEU A 15 -20.29 -13.11 -14.65
CA LEU A 15 -19.67 -12.05 -13.83
C LEU A 15 -18.30 -11.58 -14.34
N VAL A 16 -17.92 -11.89 -15.59
CA VAL A 16 -16.57 -11.60 -16.10
C VAL A 16 -16.55 -10.69 -17.34
N THR A 17 -17.65 -10.11 -17.75
CA THR A 17 -17.65 -9.22 -18.94
C THR A 17 -18.50 -7.95 -18.76
N PHE A 18 -18.55 -7.38 -17.59
CA PHE A 18 -18.83 -5.95 -17.49
C PHE A 18 -17.50 -5.27 -17.18
N PRO A 19 -17.05 -4.31 -17.98
CA PRO A 19 -16.12 -3.32 -17.47
C PRO A 19 -16.89 -2.60 -16.37
N LEU A 20 -16.57 -2.94 -15.12
CA LEU A 20 -16.91 -2.12 -13.98
C LEU A 20 -16.12 -0.81 -14.18
N HIS A 21 -16.71 0.15 -14.86
CA HIS A 21 -16.45 1.53 -14.51
C HIS A 21 -16.99 1.68 -13.09
N LEU A 22 -16.17 1.25 -12.13
CA LEU A 22 -16.34 1.64 -10.75
C LEU A 22 -16.23 3.16 -10.77
N ALA A 23 -17.36 3.83 -10.60
CA ALA A 23 -17.36 5.20 -10.17
C ALA A 23 -16.43 5.23 -8.94
N ASN A 24 -15.24 5.77 -9.10
CA ASN A 24 -14.38 6.11 -7.99
C ASN A 24 -15.09 7.23 -7.24
N THR A 25 -15.98 6.83 -6.33
CA THR A 25 -16.46 7.75 -5.32
C THR A 25 -15.22 8.23 -4.57
N CYS A 26 -15.08 9.53 -4.40
CA CYS A 26 -14.03 10.15 -3.61
C CYS A 26 -13.98 9.50 -2.23
N SER A 27 -13.19 8.45 -2.06
CA SER A 27 -12.81 7.96 -0.76
C SER A 27 -11.53 8.68 -0.39
N TRP A 28 -11.56 9.42 0.68
CA TRP A 28 -10.39 9.96 1.34
C TRP A 28 -9.56 8.78 1.83
N GLY A 29 -8.53 8.44 1.10
CA GLY A 29 -7.65 7.31 1.40
C GLY A 29 -7.01 6.81 0.13
N TYR A 30 -6.28 7.66 -0.58
CA TYR A 30 -5.22 7.16 -1.44
C TYR A 30 -4.18 6.56 -0.50
N ASP A 31 -4.02 5.25 -0.57
CA ASP A 31 -2.79 4.62 -0.14
C ASP A 31 -1.68 5.15 -1.05
N MET A 32 -1.04 6.23 -0.61
CA MET A 32 0.05 6.90 -1.35
C MET A 32 1.25 5.97 -1.58
N ASP A 33 1.22 4.80 -0.97
CA ASP A 33 2.29 3.81 -1.02
C ASP A 33 2.34 3.01 -2.30
N GLU A 34 1.19 2.83 -2.97
CA GLU A 34 1.16 2.10 -4.23
C GLU A 34 1.69 2.93 -5.42
N SER A 35 1.87 4.25 -5.24
CA SER A 35 2.28 5.16 -6.30
C SER A 35 3.79 5.26 -6.53
N ILE A 36 4.62 4.80 -5.60
CA ILE A 36 6.08 4.91 -5.71
C ILE A 36 6.63 3.72 -6.48
N LEU A 37 7.17 3.98 -7.68
CA LEU A 37 7.87 2.96 -8.45
C LEU A 37 9.22 2.68 -7.82
N SER A 38 9.45 1.46 -7.41
CA SER A 38 10.66 1.03 -6.73
C SER A 38 11.29 -0.17 -7.45
N PRO A 39 12.28 0.04 -8.30
CA PRO A 39 12.96 -1.04 -9.01
C PRO A 39 13.99 -1.78 -8.15
N PHE A 40 14.28 -1.31 -6.94
CA PHE A 40 15.15 -1.97 -5.96
C PHE A 40 14.39 -2.18 -4.65
N HIS A 41 14.31 -3.40 -4.17
CA HIS A 41 13.49 -3.77 -3.01
C HIS A 41 14.26 -4.57 -1.96
N SER A 42 13.89 -4.36 -0.71
CA SER A 42 14.46 -5.06 0.45
C SER A 42 14.14 -6.55 0.47
N GLU A 43 13.05 -6.98 -0.15
CA GLU A 43 12.59 -8.38 -0.17
C GLU A 43 13.59 -9.34 -0.86
N VAL A 44 14.52 -8.80 -1.67
CA VAL A 44 15.62 -9.62 -2.23
C VAL A 44 16.59 -10.15 -1.17
N LEU A 45 16.53 -9.65 0.07
CA LEU A 45 17.42 -10.06 1.15
C LEU A 45 17.07 -11.42 1.76
N ASP A 46 15.83 -11.86 1.68
CA ASP A 46 15.34 -13.10 2.32
C ASP A 46 15.76 -13.21 3.81
N LEU A 47 15.44 -12.17 4.58
CA LEU A 47 15.70 -12.10 6.02
C LEU A 47 14.37 -12.08 6.80
N PRO A 48 13.63 -13.18 6.87
CA PRO A 48 12.26 -13.20 7.41
C PRO A 48 12.19 -12.73 8.86
N GLU A 49 13.25 -12.92 9.65
CA GLU A 49 13.32 -12.43 11.03
C GLU A 49 13.49 -10.91 11.15
N LEU A 50 13.83 -10.23 10.06
CA LEU A 50 13.96 -8.78 9.98
C LEU A 50 12.90 -8.14 9.08
N PHE A 51 12.01 -8.94 8.47
CA PHE A 51 10.98 -8.47 7.55
C PHE A 51 10.22 -7.24 8.06
N PRO A 52 9.79 -7.15 9.34
CA PRO A 52 9.07 -5.98 9.84
C PRO A 52 9.89 -4.68 9.87
N PHE A 53 11.19 -4.77 9.60
CA PHE A 53 12.09 -3.62 9.57
C PHE A 53 12.60 -3.29 8.17
N TYR A 54 12.12 -3.99 7.13
CA TYR A 54 12.55 -3.79 5.75
C TYR A 54 12.28 -2.36 5.29
N TYR A 55 11.12 -1.83 5.57
CA TYR A 55 10.71 -0.52 5.14
C TYR A 55 10.87 0.53 6.24
N SER A 56 11.18 1.77 5.84
CA SER A 56 11.11 2.89 6.77
C SER A 56 9.64 3.32 6.90
N GLU A 57 9.22 3.73 8.10
CA GLU A 57 7.84 4.20 8.34
C GLU A 57 7.48 5.42 7.47
N HIS A 58 8.46 6.23 7.07
CA HIS A 58 8.30 7.30 6.08
C HIS A 58 7.93 6.82 4.68
N PHE A 59 8.19 5.56 4.38
CA PHE A 59 7.78 5.00 3.10
C PHE A 59 6.25 4.98 3.00
N TYR A 60 5.56 4.85 4.13
CA TYR A 60 4.12 4.67 4.19
C TYR A 60 3.32 5.93 4.55
N ASN A 61 3.86 6.88 5.29
CA ASN A 61 3.08 8.04 5.76
C ASN A 61 3.91 9.33 5.75
N GLY A 62 3.56 10.25 4.88
CA GLY A 62 4.29 11.52 4.68
C GLY A 62 4.34 12.50 5.84
N ASP A 63 3.67 12.25 6.97
CA ASP A 63 3.70 13.13 8.14
C ASP A 63 4.35 12.45 9.35
N PRO A 64 5.59 12.89 9.73
CA PRO A 64 6.28 12.37 10.90
C PRO A 64 5.58 12.67 12.24
N ASN A 65 4.62 13.60 12.26
CA ASN A 65 3.88 14.01 13.44
C ASN A 65 2.43 13.50 13.45
N SER A 66 2.00 12.74 12.45
CA SER A 66 0.66 12.18 12.47
C SER A 66 0.58 11.00 13.42
N ASP A 67 -0.39 11.05 14.35
CA ASP A 67 -0.73 9.91 15.22
C ASP A 67 -1.13 8.65 14.43
N TRP A 68 -1.35 8.79 13.13
CA TRP A 68 -1.65 7.69 12.20
C TRP A 68 -0.40 6.90 11.79
N SER A 69 0.80 7.47 11.92
CA SER A 69 2.07 6.74 11.67
C SER A 69 2.28 5.57 12.63
N GLU A 70 1.62 5.58 13.80
CA GLU A 70 1.64 4.47 14.75
C GLU A 70 0.66 3.33 14.39
N ASN A 71 -0.31 3.58 13.50
CA ASN A 71 -1.38 2.62 13.18
C ASN A 71 -1.55 2.34 11.69
N GLY A 72 -0.88 3.06 10.80
CA GLY A 72 -1.15 3.03 9.36
C GLY A 72 -0.31 2.05 8.56
N GLY A 73 0.86 1.72 8.99
CA GLY A 73 1.59 0.61 8.39
C GLY A 73 1.08 -0.67 9.02
N THR A 74 0.55 -1.57 8.27
CA THR A 74 0.21 -2.93 8.68
C THR A 74 1.48 -3.72 9.06
N MET A 75 2.26 -3.20 10.00
CA MET A 75 3.05 -4.09 10.83
C MET A 75 2.02 -4.84 11.66
N ASP A 76 1.58 -5.93 11.09
CA ASP A 76 0.67 -6.85 11.71
C ASP A 76 1.26 -7.19 13.08
N GLU A 77 0.70 -6.63 14.17
CA GLU A 77 1.15 -6.97 15.53
C GLU A 77 1.09 -8.49 15.73
N ASP A 78 0.27 -9.18 14.92
CA ASP A 78 0.18 -10.63 14.87
C ASP A 78 1.47 -11.29 14.38
N LEU A 79 2.32 -10.63 13.57
CA LEU A 79 3.64 -11.16 13.17
C LEU A 79 4.59 -11.34 14.38
N PHE A 80 4.39 -10.56 15.44
CA PHE A 80 5.20 -10.63 16.66
C PHE A 80 4.48 -11.35 17.80
N ASP A 81 3.46 -12.16 17.49
CA ASP A 81 2.76 -12.90 18.52
C ASP A 81 3.69 -13.96 19.16
N GLY A 82 3.95 -13.79 20.44
CA GLY A 82 4.72 -14.73 21.25
C GLY A 82 3.91 -15.92 21.76
N THR A 83 2.67 -16.07 21.29
CA THR A 83 1.75 -17.13 21.74
C THR A 83 2.36 -18.49 21.53
N ASP A 84 2.86 -18.80 20.36
CA ASP A 84 3.46 -20.10 20.03
C ASP A 84 4.65 -20.43 20.92
N ASN A 85 5.52 -19.46 21.18
CA ASN A 85 6.69 -19.69 22.04
C ASN A 85 6.29 -19.97 23.48
N ASN A 86 5.31 -19.23 24.03
CA ASN A 86 4.81 -19.47 25.38
C ASN A 86 4.05 -20.81 25.47
N ILE A 87 3.26 -21.17 24.44
CA ILE A 87 2.60 -22.48 24.38
C ILE A 87 3.63 -23.59 24.34
N ASN A 88 4.70 -23.47 23.57
CA ASN A 88 5.78 -24.45 23.53
C ASN A 88 6.47 -24.63 24.89
N GLU A 89 6.71 -23.53 25.62
CA GLU A 89 7.26 -23.61 26.97
C GLU A 89 6.30 -24.34 27.92
N TRP A 90 4.99 -24.06 27.87
CA TRP A 90 3.98 -24.74 28.66
C TRP A 90 3.85 -26.21 28.28
N PHE A 91 3.87 -26.53 26.98
CA PHE A 91 3.85 -27.90 26.49
C PHE A 91 5.01 -28.72 27.04
N GLY A 92 6.21 -28.13 27.04
CA GLY A 92 7.40 -28.73 27.66
C GLY A 92 7.23 -28.92 29.19
N TYR A 93 6.65 -27.95 29.89
CA TYR A 93 6.39 -28.04 31.33
C TYR A 93 5.48 -29.22 31.69
N PHE A 94 4.47 -29.48 30.89
CA PHE A 94 3.54 -30.61 31.07
C PHE A 94 4.10 -31.96 30.54
N ASN A 95 5.34 -32.02 30.09
CA ASN A 95 5.97 -33.19 29.50
C ASN A 95 5.12 -33.84 28.40
N ASN A 96 4.53 -33.04 27.54
CA ASN A 96 3.65 -33.45 26.45
C ASN A 96 2.36 -34.19 26.89
N ALA A 97 2.01 -34.13 28.16
CA ALA A 97 0.77 -34.74 28.66
C ALA A 97 -0.53 -33.98 28.30
N VAL A 98 -0.39 -32.79 27.73
CA VAL A 98 -1.46 -31.87 27.35
C VAL A 98 -1.21 -31.43 25.90
N THR A 99 -2.26 -31.29 25.09
CA THR A 99 -2.10 -30.81 23.70
C THR A 99 -1.84 -29.29 23.64
N LYS A 100 -1.17 -28.82 22.59
CA LYS A 100 -0.92 -27.38 22.40
C LYS A 100 -2.22 -26.60 22.19
N GLU A 101 -3.19 -27.16 21.48
CA GLU A 101 -4.51 -26.59 21.22
C GLU A 101 -5.27 -26.36 22.53
N ASP A 102 -5.21 -27.33 23.44
CA ASP A 102 -5.86 -27.24 24.75
C ASP A 102 -5.19 -26.22 25.67
N ILE A 103 -3.86 -26.14 25.61
CA ILE A 103 -3.08 -25.09 26.28
C ILE A 103 -3.48 -23.70 25.77
N THR A 104 -3.51 -23.53 24.45
CA THR A 104 -3.92 -22.29 23.79
C THR A 104 -5.33 -21.88 24.23
N SER A 105 -6.26 -22.83 24.15
CA SER A 105 -7.67 -22.61 24.50
C SER A 105 -7.82 -22.10 25.95
N ILE A 106 -7.12 -22.71 26.91
CA ILE A 106 -7.20 -22.30 28.31
C ILE A 106 -6.40 -21.02 28.61
N ILE A 107 -5.22 -20.85 28.04
CA ILE A 107 -4.37 -19.70 28.37
C ILE A 107 -4.85 -18.42 27.64
N TYR A 108 -5.25 -18.53 26.39
CA TYR A 108 -5.54 -17.35 25.58
C TYR A 108 -7.03 -17.10 25.34
N HIS A 109 -7.87 -18.16 25.24
CA HIS A 109 -9.28 -18.02 24.92
C HIS A 109 -10.22 -18.12 26.12
N SER A 110 -9.71 -18.43 27.33
CA SER A 110 -10.51 -18.39 28.54
C SER A 110 -10.44 -17.03 29.27
N GLN A 111 -11.42 -16.75 30.10
CA GLN A 111 -11.50 -15.55 30.92
C GLN A 111 -11.27 -15.84 32.39
N ALA A 112 -11.09 -14.82 33.23
CA ALA A 112 -10.95 -14.97 34.68
C ALA A 112 -12.16 -15.69 35.35
N SER A 113 -13.38 -15.52 34.81
CA SER A 113 -14.59 -16.21 35.25
C SER A 113 -14.51 -17.72 35.03
N ASP A 114 -13.88 -18.17 33.93
CA ASP A 114 -13.74 -19.61 33.66
C ASP A 114 -12.87 -20.29 34.71
N TYR A 115 -11.84 -19.62 35.23
CA TYR A 115 -10.99 -20.17 36.29
C TYR A 115 -11.74 -20.36 37.61
N VAL A 116 -12.79 -19.57 37.86
CA VAL A 116 -13.71 -19.83 38.99
C VAL A 116 -14.51 -21.10 38.74
N ALA A 117 -14.97 -21.31 37.52
CA ALA A 117 -15.67 -22.53 37.11
C ALA A 117 -14.74 -23.76 37.19
N PHE A 118 -13.51 -23.64 36.68
CA PHE A 118 -12.47 -24.69 36.79
C PHE A 118 -12.17 -25.06 38.23
N ALA A 119 -12.01 -24.08 39.12
CA ALA A 119 -11.79 -24.33 40.55
C ALA A 119 -12.97 -25.10 41.19
N ASN A 120 -14.22 -24.82 40.79
CA ASN A 120 -15.38 -25.56 41.24
C ASN A 120 -15.42 -27.01 40.70
N HIS A 121 -15.03 -27.18 39.43
CA HIS A 121 -14.92 -28.49 38.82
C HIS A 121 -13.84 -29.36 39.50
N LEU A 122 -12.67 -28.80 39.77
CA LEU A 122 -11.59 -29.48 40.52
C LEU A 122 -12.01 -29.90 41.95
N LYS A 123 -13.01 -29.23 42.54
CA LYS A 123 -13.63 -29.60 43.83
C LYS A 123 -14.75 -30.63 43.69
N GLY A 124 -14.99 -31.16 42.47
CA GLY A 124 -16.01 -32.17 42.20
C GLY A 124 -17.46 -31.64 42.09
N LYS A 125 -17.66 -30.33 41.94
CA LYS A 125 -19.00 -29.78 41.73
C LYS A 125 -19.53 -30.16 40.33
N LYS A 126 -20.72 -30.76 40.29
CA LYS A 126 -21.37 -31.14 39.02
C LYS A 126 -21.75 -29.90 38.22
N ASN A 127 -21.65 -30.00 36.90
CA ASN A 127 -21.98 -28.94 35.94
C ASN A 127 -21.29 -27.59 36.22
N ALA A 128 -20.08 -27.63 36.77
CA ALA A 128 -19.33 -26.43 37.13
C ALA A 128 -18.72 -25.72 35.92
N VAL A 129 -18.50 -26.44 34.84
CA VAL A 129 -17.85 -25.92 33.58
C VAL A 129 -18.74 -26.18 32.39
N GLU A 130 -18.57 -25.36 31.34
CA GLU A 130 -19.22 -25.56 30.04
C GLU A 130 -18.74 -26.87 29.40
N ALA A 131 -19.60 -27.43 28.53
CA ALA A 131 -19.31 -28.70 27.86
C ALA A 131 -18.01 -28.68 27.06
N LYS A 132 -17.68 -27.54 26.42
CA LYS A 132 -16.44 -27.36 25.64
C LYS A 132 -15.16 -27.61 26.43
N TRP A 133 -15.19 -27.38 27.78
CA TRP A 133 -14.01 -27.56 28.62
C TRP A 133 -13.83 -28.99 29.14
N LEU A 134 -14.90 -29.83 29.13
CA LEU A 134 -14.84 -31.17 29.71
C LEU A 134 -13.87 -32.12 28.98
N THR A 135 -13.62 -31.87 27.70
CA THR A 135 -12.68 -32.66 26.91
C THR A 135 -11.27 -32.05 26.85
N ASN A 136 -11.07 -30.86 27.44
CA ASN A 136 -9.78 -30.21 27.43
C ASN A 136 -8.73 -30.97 28.25
N SER A 137 -7.62 -31.33 27.63
CA SER A 137 -6.58 -32.14 28.26
C SER A 137 -5.88 -31.44 29.42
N LEU A 138 -5.76 -30.09 29.39
CA LEU A 138 -5.17 -29.32 30.50
C LEU A 138 -6.08 -29.29 31.73
N LEU A 139 -7.37 -29.12 31.55
CA LEU A 139 -8.32 -29.21 32.65
C LEU A 139 -8.30 -30.62 33.26
N ASN A 140 -8.30 -31.66 32.46
CA ASN A 140 -8.20 -33.06 32.89
C ASN A 140 -6.85 -33.37 33.57
N PHE A 141 -5.76 -32.76 33.11
CA PHE A 141 -4.47 -32.83 33.79
C PHE A 141 -4.55 -32.29 35.22
N TRP A 142 -5.19 -31.14 35.46
CA TRP A 142 -5.35 -30.57 36.78
C TRP A 142 -6.28 -31.40 37.67
N VAL A 143 -7.33 -32.02 37.12
CA VAL A 143 -8.17 -32.98 37.85
C VAL A 143 -7.31 -34.14 38.38
N SER A 144 -6.41 -34.66 37.53
CA SER A 144 -5.52 -35.79 37.91
C SER A 144 -4.35 -35.35 38.78
N ASN A 145 -3.93 -34.08 38.70
CA ASN A 145 -2.81 -33.52 39.43
C ASN A 145 -3.22 -32.24 40.25
N PRO A 146 -4.06 -32.38 41.27
CA PRO A 146 -4.66 -31.22 41.96
C PRO A 146 -3.65 -30.38 42.77
N LYS A 147 -2.41 -30.86 42.91
CA LYS A 147 -1.32 -30.14 43.60
C LYS A 147 -0.38 -29.40 42.65
N ASP A 148 -0.59 -29.55 41.32
CA ASP A 148 0.24 -28.86 40.35
C ASP A 148 0.11 -27.34 40.47
N PRO A 149 1.22 -26.58 40.56
CA PRO A 149 1.18 -25.15 40.82
C PRO A 149 0.70 -24.31 39.61
N SER A 150 0.62 -24.88 38.40
CA SER A 150 0.27 -24.18 37.18
C SER A 150 -1.17 -23.62 37.23
N PHE A 151 -2.14 -24.36 37.79
CA PHE A 151 -3.50 -23.89 37.93
C PHE A 151 -3.58 -22.60 38.74
N ARG A 152 -2.91 -22.59 39.91
CA ARG A 152 -2.91 -21.40 40.79
C ARG A 152 -2.20 -20.22 40.12
N TYR A 153 -1.09 -20.48 39.41
CA TYR A 153 -0.37 -19.45 38.69
C TYR A 153 -1.25 -18.84 37.58
N LEU A 154 -1.85 -19.67 36.71
CA LEU A 154 -2.68 -19.21 35.61
C LEU A 154 -3.95 -18.48 36.12
N THR A 155 -4.54 -18.92 37.24
CA THR A 155 -5.63 -18.20 37.89
C THR A 155 -5.21 -16.76 38.22
N LEU A 156 -4.04 -16.57 38.82
CA LEU A 156 -3.53 -15.24 39.18
C LEU A 156 -3.22 -14.43 37.92
N ALA A 157 -2.59 -15.04 36.90
CA ALA A 157 -2.27 -14.39 35.67
C ALA A 157 -3.51 -13.84 34.95
N LYS A 158 -4.59 -14.63 34.88
CA LYS A 158 -5.89 -14.24 34.32
C LYS A 158 -6.62 -13.14 35.11
N GLN A 159 -6.38 -13.06 36.40
CA GLN A 159 -6.92 -11.96 37.23
C GLN A 159 -6.18 -10.65 37.02
N ILE A 160 -4.88 -10.69 36.67
CA ILE A 160 -4.05 -9.51 36.38
C ILE A 160 -4.30 -9.01 34.96
N GLU A 161 -4.52 -9.91 34.01
CA GLU A 161 -4.59 -9.62 32.56
C GLU A 161 -5.52 -8.42 32.23
N PRO A 162 -6.81 -8.37 32.67
CA PRO A 162 -7.71 -7.28 32.33
C PRO A 162 -7.34 -5.93 32.97
N LEU A 163 -6.44 -5.93 33.97
CA LEU A 163 -5.99 -4.72 34.67
C LEU A 163 -4.77 -4.07 34.04
N VAL A 164 -4.16 -4.73 33.08
CA VAL A 164 -2.90 -4.32 32.42
C VAL A 164 -2.96 -4.43 30.90
N GLN A 165 -4.13 -4.66 30.31
CA GLN A 165 -4.32 -4.56 28.87
C GLN A 165 -4.27 -3.11 28.43
N PRO A 166 -3.70 -2.81 27.26
CA PRO A 166 -3.84 -1.51 26.67
C PRO A 166 -5.33 -1.25 26.42
N VAL A 167 -5.81 -0.11 26.87
CA VAL A 167 -7.16 0.37 26.61
C VAL A 167 -7.05 1.27 25.37
N TYR A 168 -8.00 1.19 24.47
CA TYR A 168 -8.03 2.10 23.31
C TYR A 168 -8.00 3.56 23.79
N TRP A 169 -7.40 4.46 23.04
CA TRP A 169 -7.16 5.87 23.39
C TRP A 169 -8.42 6.65 23.80
N TRP A 170 -9.61 6.13 23.50
CA TRP A 170 -10.91 6.69 23.90
C TRP A 170 -11.48 6.11 25.20
N ASP A 171 -10.84 5.12 25.78
CA ASP A 171 -11.28 4.52 27.05
C ASP A 171 -10.48 5.14 28.23
N GLU A 172 -11.16 5.66 29.25
CA GLU A 172 -10.50 6.05 30.49
C GLU A 172 -9.86 4.83 31.15
N ILE A 173 -8.52 4.81 31.22
CA ILE A 173 -7.78 3.75 31.93
C ILE A 173 -8.12 3.82 33.41
N ARG A 174 -9.09 3.04 33.86
CA ARG A 174 -9.34 2.79 35.28
C ARG A 174 -8.50 1.59 35.72
N THR A 175 -7.20 1.77 35.87
CA THR A 175 -6.34 0.77 36.49
C THR A 175 -6.74 0.66 37.95
N ASP A 176 -7.29 -0.48 38.39
CA ASP A 176 -7.52 -0.77 39.78
C ASP A 176 -6.18 -1.05 40.49
N THR A 177 -5.50 0.03 40.82
CA THR A 177 -4.17 0.01 41.43
C THR A 177 -4.13 -0.81 42.73
N MET A 178 -5.21 -0.76 43.50
CA MET A 178 -5.27 -1.52 44.76
C MET A 178 -5.26 -3.04 44.50
N ARG A 179 -6.08 -3.51 43.57
CA ARG A 179 -6.11 -4.94 43.22
C ARG A 179 -4.79 -5.40 42.61
N LEU A 180 -4.15 -4.57 41.77
CA LEU A 180 -2.82 -4.88 41.22
C LEU A 180 -1.76 -5.02 42.34
N VAL A 181 -1.80 -4.17 43.34
CA VAL A 181 -0.90 -4.29 44.52
C VAL A 181 -1.14 -5.60 45.28
N ASP A 182 -2.40 -5.97 45.49
CA ASP A 182 -2.73 -7.23 46.15
C ASP A 182 -2.24 -8.45 45.35
N TYR A 183 -2.49 -8.48 44.05
CA TYR A 183 -2.01 -9.55 43.16
C TYR A 183 -0.49 -9.60 43.05
N LYS A 184 0.19 -8.45 43.07
CA LYS A 184 1.65 -8.39 43.18
C LYS A 184 2.16 -9.07 44.42
N ASN A 185 1.57 -8.72 45.56
CA ASN A 185 1.93 -9.32 46.88
C ASN A 185 1.64 -10.82 46.90
N GLU A 186 0.53 -11.28 46.30
CA GLU A 186 0.25 -12.70 46.15
C GLU A 186 1.30 -13.38 45.26
N ALA A 187 1.65 -12.80 44.09
CA ALA A 187 2.67 -13.32 43.22
C ALA A 187 4.02 -13.51 43.94
N LEU A 188 4.45 -12.51 44.70
CA LEU A 188 5.67 -12.55 45.49
C LEU A 188 5.63 -13.59 46.61
N ALA A 189 4.46 -13.79 47.23
CA ALA A 189 4.27 -14.82 48.27
C ALA A 189 4.33 -16.25 47.68
N GLN A 190 3.78 -16.45 46.47
CA GLN A 190 3.84 -17.73 45.78
C GLN A 190 5.22 -18.02 45.18
N LEU A 191 5.90 -17.00 44.66
CA LEU A 191 7.30 -17.09 44.19
C LEU A 191 8.19 -17.67 45.28
N LYS A 192 8.11 -17.20 46.52
CA LYS A 192 8.87 -17.70 47.66
C LYS A 192 8.59 -19.16 48.01
N LYS A 193 7.40 -19.69 47.69
CA LYS A 193 6.98 -21.06 47.98
C LYS A 193 7.25 -22.02 46.82
N SER A 194 7.45 -21.50 45.60
CA SER A 194 7.65 -22.31 44.41
C SER A 194 8.98 -23.05 44.48
N LYS A 195 8.97 -24.31 44.03
CA LYS A 195 10.15 -25.14 43.85
C LYS A 195 10.52 -25.38 42.37
N SER A 196 9.63 -24.98 41.48
CA SER A 196 9.83 -25.04 40.05
C SER A 196 10.41 -23.71 39.53
N GLU A 197 11.57 -23.72 38.88
CA GLU A 197 12.15 -22.54 38.25
C GLU A 197 11.20 -21.94 37.24
N PHE A 198 10.57 -22.78 36.41
CA PHE A 198 9.56 -22.39 35.43
C PHE A 198 8.41 -21.57 36.03
N ILE A 199 7.81 -22.05 37.11
CA ILE A 199 6.70 -21.36 37.78
C ILE A 199 7.18 -20.13 38.60
N THR A 200 8.38 -20.22 39.14
CA THR A 200 9.02 -19.10 39.90
C THR A 200 9.22 -17.91 38.96
N LEU A 201 9.79 -18.16 37.77
CA LEU A 201 10.02 -17.12 36.76
C LEU A 201 8.72 -16.44 36.34
N ARG A 202 7.67 -17.22 36.16
CA ARG A 202 6.34 -16.72 35.79
C ARG A 202 5.65 -15.90 36.89
N TYR A 203 5.81 -16.27 38.16
CA TYR A 203 5.37 -15.42 39.27
C TYR A 203 6.21 -14.13 39.36
N ALA A 204 7.50 -14.18 39.11
CA ALA A 204 8.35 -12.99 39.07
C ALA A 204 7.89 -12.03 37.98
N TYR A 205 7.54 -12.56 36.80
CA TYR A 205 6.97 -11.78 35.69
C TYR A 205 5.67 -11.06 36.12
N GLN A 206 4.71 -11.77 36.68
CA GLN A 206 3.44 -11.16 37.10
C GLN A 206 3.65 -10.10 38.22
N ALA A 207 4.58 -10.34 39.13
CA ALA A 207 4.92 -9.38 40.16
C ALA A 207 5.57 -8.11 39.59
N ALA A 208 6.53 -8.28 38.65
CA ALA A 208 7.18 -7.18 37.95
C ALA A 208 6.17 -6.39 37.10
N ARG A 209 5.26 -7.09 36.40
CA ARG A 209 4.20 -6.48 35.59
C ARG A 209 3.28 -5.62 36.44
N ALA A 210 2.79 -6.15 37.54
CA ALA A 210 1.93 -5.40 38.46
C ALA A 210 2.66 -4.21 39.10
N ALA A 211 3.95 -4.37 39.47
CA ALA A 211 4.78 -3.27 39.97
C ALA A 211 4.96 -2.16 38.92
N HIS A 212 5.23 -2.52 37.67
CA HIS A 212 5.38 -1.58 36.55
C HIS A 212 4.11 -0.75 36.34
N TYR A 213 2.95 -1.41 36.19
CA TYR A 213 1.67 -0.75 35.91
C TYR A 213 1.09 0.01 37.12
N THR A 214 1.59 -0.22 38.33
CA THR A 214 1.28 0.62 39.50
C THR A 214 2.25 1.76 39.72
N GLY A 215 3.20 1.99 38.78
CA GLY A 215 4.22 3.04 38.87
C GLY A 215 5.33 2.77 39.89
N ASN A 216 5.38 1.58 40.50
CA ASN A 216 6.43 1.22 41.45
C ASN A 216 7.67 0.66 40.72
N TYR A 217 8.31 1.53 39.94
CA TYR A 217 9.40 1.17 39.02
C TYR A 217 10.62 0.58 39.77
N GLN A 218 10.97 1.09 40.92
CA GLN A 218 12.10 0.57 41.72
C GLN A 218 11.84 -0.87 42.18
N GLU A 219 10.62 -1.20 42.54
CA GLU A 219 10.25 -2.57 42.91
C GLU A 219 10.29 -3.49 41.69
N CYS A 220 9.81 -3.04 40.51
CA CYS A 220 9.92 -3.78 39.25
C CYS A 220 11.37 -4.13 38.94
N ILE A 221 12.28 -3.16 39.02
CA ILE A 221 13.73 -3.33 38.81
C ILE A 221 14.29 -4.35 39.83
N SER A 222 13.95 -4.19 41.11
CA SER A 222 14.43 -5.10 42.18
C SER A 222 13.94 -6.55 41.97
N ILE A 223 12.70 -6.76 41.53
CA ILE A 223 12.14 -8.08 41.23
C ILE A 223 12.94 -8.72 40.11
N TYR A 224 13.20 -8.00 39.02
CA TYR A 224 14.00 -8.51 37.93
C TYR A 224 15.40 -8.90 38.37
N GLN A 225 16.14 -8.00 39.02
CA GLN A 225 17.51 -8.22 39.47
C GLN A 225 17.65 -9.42 40.40
N LYS A 226 16.69 -9.59 41.30
CA LYS A 226 16.74 -10.63 42.33
C LYS A 226 16.24 -12.00 41.88
N HIS A 227 15.24 -12.03 41.02
CA HIS A 227 14.52 -13.27 40.72
C HIS A 227 14.57 -13.72 39.26
N VAL A 228 14.96 -12.83 38.33
CA VAL A 228 14.98 -13.11 36.89
C VAL A 228 16.39 -13.09 36.31
N ALA A 229 17.19 -12.07 36.62
CA ALA A 229 18.55 -11.93 36.11
C ALA A 229 19.47 -13.13 36.42
N PRO A 230 19.37 -13.79 37.61
CA PRO A 230 20.20 -14.95 37.93
C PRO A 230 19.81 -16.24 37.16
N VAL A 231 18.63 -16.29 36.55
CA VAL A 231 18.13 -17.48 35.85
C VAL A 231 18.93 -17.72 34.57
N GLN A 232 19.50 -18.89 34.42
CA GLN A 232 20.34 -19.26 33.28
C GLN A 232 19.55 -19.88 32.12
N SER A 233 18.37 -20.46 32.40
CA SER A 233 17.53 -21.02 31.37
C SER A 233 17.02 -19.94 30.41
N GLU A 234 17.01 -20.24 29.12
CA GLU A 234 16.38 -19.38 28.12
C GLU A 234 14.85 -19.53 28.20
N SER A 235 14.15 -18.43 28.29
CA SER A 235 12.69 -18.36 28.34
C SER A 235 12.21 -17.02 27.83
N GLN A 236 11.12 -17.00 27.08
CA GLN A 236 10.46 -15.76 26.65
C GLN A 236 10.04 -14.89 27.85
N ILE A 237 9.62 -15.54 28.93
CA ILE A 237 9.20 -14.84 30.16
C ILE A 237 10.34 -14.04 30.79
N LYS A 238 11.58 -14.51 30.67
CA LYS A 238 12.78 -13.76 31.12
C LYS A 238 12.91 -12.43 30.38
N TYR A 239 12.75 -12.47 29.06
CA TYR A 239 12.84 -11.27 28.22
C TYR A 239 11.61 -10.37 28.33
N TRP A 240 10.42 -10.94 28.51
CA TRP A 240 9.22 -10.14 28.82
C TRP A 240 9.38 -9.37 30.13
N THR A 241 10.00 -10.01 31.14
CA THR A 241 10.28 -9.34 32.42
C THR A 241 11.40 -8.30 32.26
N MET A 242 12.41 -8.58 31.44
CA MET A 242 13.47 -7.64 31.10
C MET A 242 12.93 -6.39 30.40
N SER A 243 11.98 -6.54 29.48
CA SER A 243 11.31 -5.41 28.80
C SER A 243 10.59 -4.50 29.80
N LEU A 244 9.82 -5.09 30.76
CA LEU A 244 9.18 -4.31 31.84
C LEU A 244 10.19 -3.58 32.71
N MET A 245 11.31 -4.22 33.04
CA MET A 245 12.39 -3.62 33.82
C MET A 245 13.06 -2.49 33.06
N ALA A 246 13.34 -2.67 31.75
CA ALA A 246 13.89 -1.62 30.89
C ALA A 246 12.97 -0.40 30.84
N GLY A 247 11.66 -0.60 30.65
CA GLY A 247 10.68 0.48 30.73
C GLY A 247 10.63 1.16 32.11
N ALA A 248 10.82 0.42 33.20
CA ALA A 248 10.92 0.98 34.54
C ALA A 248 12.20 1.82 34.73
N GLU A 249 13.33 1.42 34.18
CA GLU A 249 14.58 2.20 34.14
C GLU A 249 14.39 3.49 33.34
N GLN A 250 13.70 3.44 32.20
CA GLN A 250 13.39 4.61 31.38
C GLN A 250 12.51 5.61 32.17
N ARG A 251 11.45 5.14 32.81
CA ARG A 251 10.59 5.96 33.68
C ARG A 251 11.35 6.53 34.91
N SER A 252 12.42 5.84 35.33
CA SER A 252 13.33 6.32 36.38
C SER A 252 14.45 7.22 35.85
N LYS A 253 14.44 7.58 34.55
CA LYS A 253 15.42 8.41 33.82
C LYS A 253 16.82 7.78 33.71
N ASN A 254 16.92 6.46 33.82
CA ASN A 254 18.17 5.71 33.60
C ASN A 254 18.26 5.28 32.13
N TYR A 255 18.27 6.26 31.22
CA TYR A 255 18.10 6.05 29.78
C TYR A 255 19.14 5.10 29.16
N ALA A 256 20.41 5.19 29.54
CA ALA A 256 21.44 4.30 29.03
C ALA A 256 21.21 2.85 29.41
N VAL A 257 20.77 2.60 30.65
CA VAL A 257 20.44 1.25 31.14
C VAL A 257 19.21 0.72 30.43
N ALA A 258 18.19 1.55 30.26
CA ALA A 258 16.96 1.21 29.54
C ALA A 258 17.26 0.82 28.09
N ALA A 259 17.96 1.66 27.36
CA ALA A 259 18.33 1.42 25.96
C ALA A 259 19.15 0.13 25.80
N TYR A 260 20.13 -0.10 26.67
CA TYR A 260 20.89 -1.36 26.65
C TYR A 260 20.02 -2.59 26.84
N TYR A 261 19.11 -2.59 27.82
CA TYR A 261 18.24 -3.75 28.02
C TYR A 261 17.18 -3.90 26.93
N HIS A 262 16.67 -2.81 26.35
CA HIS A 262 15.81 -2.88 25.16
C HIS A 262 16.57 -3.51 23.98
N SER A 263 17.85 -3.21 23.78
CA SER A 263 18.63 -3.85 22.72
C SER A 263 18.79 -5.36 22.93
N ILE A 264 19.00 -5.82 24.18
CA ILE A 264 19.06 -7.24 24.50
C ILE A 264 17.71 -7.93 24.26
N VAL A 265 16.61 -7.29 24.62
CA VAL A 265 15.27 -7.83 24.36
C VAL A 265 14.99 -7.88 22.87
N PHE A 266 15.37 -6.86 22.12
CA PHE A 266 15.26 -6.81 20.66
C PHE A 266 15.97 -8.02 20.00
N ASP A 267 17.20 -8.28 20.42
CA ASP A 267 18.00 -9.40 19.88
C ASP A 267 17.41 -10.79 20.25
N LYS A 268 16.99 -10.96 21.51
CA LYS A 268 16.67 -12.28 22.08
C LYS A 268 15.20 -12.65 22.09
N CYS A 269 14.28 -11.70 21.88
CA CYS A 269 12.86 -11.93 22.09
C CYS A 269 12.02 -11.45 20.89
N TRP A 270 11.66 -12.37 20.01
CA TRP A 270 10.86 -12.09 18.83
C TRP A 270 9.59 -11.28 19.17
N SER A 271 8.81 -11.77 20.11
CA SER A 271 7.52 -11.15 20.49
C SER A 271 7.63 -9.77 21.18
N ARG A 272 8.84 -9.29 21.44
CA ARG A 272 9.10 -7.97 22.02
C ARG A 272 10.04 -7.12 21.16
N ARG A 273 10.34 -7.59 19.97
CA ARG A 273 11.30 -6.94 19.09
C ARG A 273 10.79 -5.56 18.66
N LEU A 274 9.54 -5.47 18.20
CA LEU A 274 8.93 -4.22 17.78
C LEU A 274 8.81 -3.22 18.96
N SER A 275 8.22 -3.64 20.09
CA SER A 275 8.09 -2.76 21.26
C SER A 275 9.45 -2.32 21.79
N SER A 276 10.48 -3.18 21.76
CA SER A 276 11.82 -2.82 22.20
C SER A 276 12.51 -1.83 21.26
N LYS A 277 12.29 -1.92 19.94
CA LYS A 277 12.76 -0.91 18.97
C LYS A 277 12.06 0.43 19.23
N ARG A 278 10.75 0.43 19.45
CA ARG A 278 9.96 1.63 19.73
C ARG A 278 10.40 2.32 21.03
N ASP A 279 10.69 1.53 22.08
CA ASP A 279 11.12 2.01 23.39
C ASP A 279 12.64 2.33 23.46
N PHE A 280 13.42 1.95 22.44
CA PHE A 280 14.84 2.26 22.37
C PHE A 280 15.05 3.75 22.10
N TYR A 281 15.60 4.47 23.11
CA TYR A 281 15.77 5.91 23.07
C TYR A 281 17.14 6.34 23.55
N ILE A 282 17.84 7.10 22.70
CA ILE A 282 19.15 7.73 22.99
C ILE A 282 19.03 9.24 22.69
N ASP A 283 19.13 10.06 23.72
CA ASP A 283 18.94 11.50 23.62
C ASP A 283 20.24 12.26 23.23
N ASN A 284 21.41 11.75 23.69
CA ASN A 284 22.66 12.43 23.49
C ASN A 284 23.88 11.50 23.58
N ASP A 285 25.03 12.00 23.15
CA ASP A 285 26.29 11.26 23.11
C ASP A 285 26.73 10.69 24.46
N THR A 286 26.42 11.38 25.56
CA THR A 286 26.79 10.91 26.91
C THR A 286 26.02 9.62 27.24
N ILE A 287 24.71 9.62 26.99
CA ILE A 287 23.87 8.44 27.19
C ILE A 287 24.33 7.31 26.24
N TRP A 288 24.65 7.64 25.00
CA TRP A 288 25.17 6.68 24.02
C TRP A 288 26.45 6.00 24.52
N GLN A 289 27.46 6.77 24.95
CA GLN A 289 28.70 6.21 25.48
C GLN A 289 28.48 5.36 26.73
N GLN A 290 27.61 5.79 27.64
CA GLN A 290 27.22 4.99 28.80
C GLN A 290 26.56 3.65 28.36
N CYS A 291 25.68 3.67 27.35
CA CYS A 291 25.03 2.47 26.82
C CYS A 291 26.06 1.51 26.20
N LEU A 292 26.97 2.00 25.36
CA LEU A 292 28.07 1.22 24.78
C LEU A 292 28.97 0.55 25.85
N ASN A 293 29.23 1.25 26.94
CA ASN A 293 30.04 0.73 28.05
C ASN A 293 29.36 -0.40 28.84
N LEU A 294 28.03 -0.58 28.70
CA LEU A 294 27.30 -1.70 29.31
C LEU A 294 27.41 -2.99 28.48
N CYS A 295 27.77 -2.89 27.19
CA CYS A 295 27.92 -4.05 26.30
C CYS A 295 29.01 -5.00 26.78
N LYS A 296 28.74 -6.28 26.77
CA LYS A 296 29.63 -7.35 27.23
C LYS A 296 30.46 -7.97 26.09
N ASN A 297 30.06 -7.77 24.85
CA ASN A 297 30.70 -8.32 23.66
C ASN A 297 30.38 -7.47 22.42
N GLU A 298 31.05 -7.78 21.31
CA GLU A 298 30.88 -7.06 20.04
C GLU A 298 29.49 -7.25 19.42
N HIS A 299 28.86 -8.39 19.61
CA HIS A 299 27.50 -8.63 19.12
C HIS A 299 26.49 -7.65 19.75
N GLU A 300 26.56 -7.43 21.07
CA GLU A 300 25.70 -6.46 21.74
C GLU A 300 25.93 -5.02 21.24
N LYS A 301 27.19 -4.65 20.93
CA LYS A 301 27.49 -3.37 20.30
C LYS A 301 26.92 -3.28 18.89
N ASN A 302 27.03 -4.34 18.12
CA ASN A 302 26.47 -4.39 16.77
C ASN A 302 24.95 -4.19 16.78
N THR A 303 24.24 -4.84 17.72
CA THR A 303 22.79 -4.65 17.91
C THR A 303 22.44 -3.20 18.27
N LEU A 304 23.25 -2.55 19.13
CA LEU A 304 23.03 -1.14 19.46
C LEU A 304 23.19 -0.24 18.23
N TRP A 305 24.26 -0.42 17.44
CA TRP A 305 24.45 0.32 16.21
C TRP A 305 23.33 0.09 15.21
N PHE A 306 22.90 -1.17 15.07
CA PHE A 306 21.75 -1.50 14.21
C PHE A 306 20.50 -0.72 14.62
N LEU A 307 20.15 -0.68 15.91
CA LEU A 307 18.97 0.02 16.40
C LEU A 307 19.05 1.54 16.16
N THR A 308 20.25 2.15 16.19
CA THR A 308 20.40 3.56 15.80
C THR A 308 20.24 3.75 14.29
N GLY A 309 20.72 2.79 13.48
CA GLY A 309 20.63 2.84 12.03
C GLY A 309 19.21 2.58 11.49
N VAL A 310 18.37 1.84 12.20
CA VAL A 310 16.97 1.59 11.83
C VAL A 310 16.10 2.85 12.02
N SER A 311 16.65 3.92 12.66
CA SER A 311 15.94 5.20 12.74
C SER A 311 15.56 5.72 11.35
N GLN A 312 14.32 6.16 11.23
CA GLN A 312 13.80 6.69 9.96
C GLN A 312 14.29 8.10 9.65
N TYR A 313 14.62 8.89 10.68
CA TYR A 313 14.95 10.32 10.53
C TYR A 313 16.43 10.59 10.31
N ASN A 314 17.31 9.63 10.59
CA ASN A 314 18.74 9.80 10.55
C ASN A 314 19.38 8.93 9.46
N SER A 315 20.51 9.37 8.94
CA SER A 315 21.35 8.54 8.08
C SER A 315 21.89 7.33 8.86
N ALA A 316 21.81 6.14 8.26
CA ALA A 316 22.41 4.94 8.84
C ALA A 316 23.93 4.85 8.62
N VAL A 317 24.56 5.77 7.87
CA VAL A 317 25.99 5.74 7.53
C VAL A 317 26.91 5.62 8.76
N PRO A 318 26.71 6.37 9.86
CA PRO A 318 27.54 6.19 11.06
C PRO A 318 27.44 4.77 11.63
N ALA A 319 26.23 4.21 11.70
CA ALA A 319 25.99 2.84 12.17
C ALA A 319 26.65 1.82 11.24
N LEU A 320 26.44 1.94 9.94
CA LEU A 320 27.03 1.07 8.91
C LEU A 320 28.56 1.03 9.00
N ASN A 321 29.21 2.19 9.12
CA ASN A 321 30.66 2.27 9.24
C ASN A 321 31.19 1.58 10.51
N GLU A 322 30.50 1.67 11.64
CA GLU A 322 30.91 1.00 12.88
C GLU A 322 30.61 -0.51 12.84
N MET A 323 29.46 -0.91 12.32
CA MET A 323 29.08 -2.30 12.16
C MET A 323 30.05 -3.04 11.21
N LEU A 324 30.50 -2.41 10.12
CA LEU A 324 31.52 -2.97 9.22
C LEU A 324 32.86 -3.21 9.92
N LYS A 325 33.22 -2.43 10.93
CA LYS A 325 34.43 -2.64 11.74
C LYS A 325 34.25 -3.78 12.74
N ILE A 326 33.03 -3.93 13.29
CA ILE A 326 32.73 -4.93 14.32
C ILE A 326 32.55 -6.31 13.68
N ASP A 327 31.59 -6.42 12.76
CA ASP A 327 31.28 -7.67 12.05
C ASP A 327 30.79 -7.36 10.63
N PRO A 328 31.68 -7.33 9.64
CA PRO A 328 31.33 -7.08 8.25
C PRO A 328 30.44 -8.17 7.61
N SER A 329 30.22 -9.31 8.30
CA SER A 329 29.34 -10.37 7.84
C SER A 329 27.92 -10.29 8.44
N SER A 330 27.65 -9.26 9.24
CA SER A 330 26.34 -9.05 9.84
C SER A 330 25.28 -8.78 8.75
N LYS A 331 24.21 -9.58 8.74
CA LYS A 331 23.07 -9.42 7.83
C LYS A 331 22.26 -8.12 8.09
N GLU A 332 22.33 -7.61 9.31
CA GLU A 332 21.71 -6.35 9.69
C GLU A 332 22.31 -5.16 8.92
N ILE A 333 23.58 -5.25 8.47
CA ILE A 333 24.20 -4.26 7.59
C ILE A 333 23.46 -4.20 6.26
N GLU A 334 23.12 -5.34 5.68
CA GLU A 334 22.42 -5.44 4.39
C GLU A 334 21.02 -4.85 4.48
N LEU A 335 20.32 -5.06 5.59
CA LEU A 335 19.04 -4.41 5.84
C LEU A 335 19.16 -2.88 5.93
N LEU A 336 20.14 -2.36 6.67
CA LEU A 336 20.34 -0.92 6.77
C LEU A 336 20.69 -0.30 5.42
N LEU A 337 21.55 -0.97 4.63
CA LEU A 337 21.88 -0.53 3.27
C LEU A 337 20.62 -0.48 2.37
N SER A 338 19.80 -1.52 2.42
CA SER A 338 18.55 -1.55 1.66
C SER A 338 17.64 -0.38 2.02
N ARG A 339 17.46 -0.09 3.31
CA ARG A 339 16.66 1.04 3.79
C ARG A 339 17.22 2.40 3.34
N GLU A 340 18.54 2.58 3.35
CA GLU A 340 19.16 3.81 2.84
C GLU A 340 18.97 3.95 1.34
N ILE A 341 19.05 2.86 0.58
CA ILE A 341 18.77 2.84 -0.87
C ILE A 341 17.31 3.21 -1.15
N GLU A 342 16.36 2.73 -0.37
CA GLU A 342 14.95 3.12 -0.50
C GLU A 342 14.74 4.62 -0.26
N LYS A 343 15.37 5.19 0.76
CA LYS A 343 15.35 6.64 0.98
C LYS A 343 15.94 7.41 -0.20
N ILE A 344 17.04 6.93 -0.77
CA ILE A 344 17.69 7.51 -1.95
C ILE A 344 16.77 7.41 -3.17
N GLN A 345 16.15 6.27 -3.43
CA GLN A 345 15.16 6.12 -4.50
C GLN A 345 14.08 7.19 -4.39
N ARG A 346 13.42 7.25 -3.24
CA ARG A 346 12.32 8.17 -2.99
C ARG A 346 12.70 9.63 -3.25
N ASN A 347 13.91 10.05 -2.90
CA ASN A 347 14.32 11.44 -2.96
C ASN A 347 15.02 11.83 -4.27
N ASN A 348 15.55 10.89 -5.02
CA ASN A 348 16.39 11.16 -6.19
C ASN A 348 15.82 10.62 -7.52
N MET A 349 14.79 9.78 -7.48
CA MET A 349 14.11 9.40 -8.71
C MET A 349 13.23 10.56 -9.19
N PRO A 350 13.10 10.78 -10.51
CA PRO A 350 12.26 11.83 -11.05
C PRO A 350 10.82 11.73 -10.51
N GLU A 351 10.25 12.87 -10.16
CA GLU A 351 8.90 12.96 -9.58
C GLU A 351 7.83 12.31 -10.46
N ARG A 352 7.97 12.49 -11.77
CA ARG A 352 7.12 11.87 -12.80
C ARG A 352 7.10 10.34 -12.80
N TRP A 353 8.10 9.68 -12.19
CA TRP A 353 8.11 8.23 -12.04
C TRP A 353 7.31 7.75 -10.83
N TRP A 354 6.78 8.66 -10.01
CA TRP A 354 6.09 8.30 -8.79
C TRP A 354 4.59 8.07 -9.00
N SER A 355 3.89 9.02 -9.57
CA SER A 355 2.43 8.95 -9.64
C SER A 355 1.90 8.61 -11.03
N GLY A 356 2.68 8.86 -12.08
CA GLY A 356 2.20 8.75 -13.46
C GLY A 356 1.03 9.68 -13.77
N ILE A 357 0.68 10.57 -12.86
CA ILE A 357 -0.33 11.59 -13.02
C ILE A 357 0.42 12.92 -13.10
N ASP A 358 0.23 13.66 -14.20
CA ASP A 358 0.54 15.07 -14.25
C ASP A 358 -0.45 15.80 -13.31
N TYR A 359 -0.27 15.63 -12.01
CA TYR A 359 -0.89 16.55 -11.07
C TYR A 359 -0.07 17.83 -11.11
N GLU A 360 -0.47 18.79 -11.94
CA GLU A 360 -0.15 20.20 -11.79
C GLU A 360 -0.85 20.76 -10.54
N GLY A 361 -0.82 20.06 -9.45
CA GLY A 361 -1.36 20.48 -8.17
C GLY A 361 -0.23 20.65 -7.17
N ASP A 362 -0.18 21.82 -6.53
CA ASP A 362 0.73 22.22 -5.44
C ASP A 362 0.67 21.29 -4.22
N PHE A 363 0.92 20.00 -4.40
CA PHE A 363 1.32 19.16 -3.30
C PHE A 363 2.83 19.32 -3.11
N GLU A 364 3.22 20.34 -2.35
CA GLU A 364 4.53 20.40 -1.70
C GLU A 364 4.67 19.20 -0.75
N TYR A 365 4.97 18.05 -1.34
CA TYR A 365 5.42 16.90 -0.58
C TYR A 365 6.72 17.32 0.09
N GLN A 366 6.75 17.39 1.41
CA GLN A 366 7.98 17.65 2.15
C GLN A 366 8.91 16.46 1.91
N ARG A 367 9.72 16.56 0.84
CA ARG A 367 10.84 15.67 0.61
C ARG A 367 11.76 15.79 1.81
N THR A 368 11.94 14.73 2.56
CA THR A 368 13.13 14.63 3.39
C THR A 368 14.31 14.53 2.41
N THR A 369 14.89 15.66 2.09
CA THR A 369 16.00 15.75 1.15
C THR A 369 17.18 14.99 1.73
N VAL A 370 17.40 13.76 1.27
CA VAL A 370 18.70 13.12 1.37
C VAL A 370 19.63 13.95 0.51
N ALA A 371 20.58 14.65 1.12
CA ALA A 371 21.48 15.51 0.39
C ALA A 371 22.32 14.66 -0.61
N PRO A 372 22.70 15.19 -1.78
CA PRO A 372 23.55 14.45 -2.74
C PRO A 372 24.84 13.87 -2.13
N ASN A 373 25.33 14.46 -1.02
CA ASN A 373 26.48 13.93 -0.29
C ASN A 373 26.20 12.55 0.36
N ASP A 374 24.95 12.26 0.72
CA ASP A 374 24.60 10.99 1.38
C ASP A 374 24.72 9.81 0.42
N ILE A 375 24.47 10.00 -0.88
CA ILE A 375 24.67 8.95 -1.90
C ILE A 375 26.13 8.54 -1.98
N ALA A 376 27.04 9.52 -2.05
CA ALA A 376 28.49 9.27 -2.08
C ALA A 376 28.97 8.54 -0.82
N GLU A 377 28.40 8.86 0.35
CA GLU A 377 28.75 8.20 1.61
C GLU A 377 28.27 6.73 1.62
N ILE A 378 27.09 6.44 1.07
CA ILE A 378 26.59 5.05 0.96
C ILE A 378 27.43 4.27 -0.07
N ILE A 379 27.80 4.88 -1.20
CA ILE A 379 28.71 4.25 -2.18
C ILE A 379 30.05 3.91 -1.50
N ASP A 380 30.62 4.80 -0.69
CA ASP A 380 31.87 4.55 0.05
C ASP A 380 31.72 3.39 1.06
N VAL A 381 30.57 3.29 1.73
CA VAL A 381 30.25 2.14 2.61
C VAL A 381 30.20 0.85 1.81
N LEU A 382 29.54 0.83 0.64
CA LEU A 382 29.45 -0.33 -0.25
C LEU A 382 30.83 -0.74 -0.76
N GLU A 383 31.65 0.19 -1.22
CA GLU A 383 33.01 -0.08 -1.70
C GLU A 383 33.91 -0.67 -0.59
N LYS A 384 33.82 -0.14 0.63
CA LYS A 384 34.53 -0.70 1.80
C LYS A 384 34.10 -2.12 2.13
N GLY A 385 32.78 -2.40 2.10
CA GLY A 385 32.24 -3.74 2.33
C GLY A 385 32.68 -4.70 1.26
N ILE A 386 32.57 -4.32 -0.02
CA ILE A 386 33.00 -5.12 -1.18
C ILE A 386 34.50 -5.42 -1.10
N SER A 387 35.33 -4.44 -0.82
CA SER A 387 36.79 -4.64 -0.70
C SER A 387 37.19 -5.52 0.47
N ASN A 388 36.41 -5.57 1.54
CA ASN A 388 36.64 -6.44 2.69
C ASN A 388 36.36 -7.92 2.38
N ASN A 389 35.53 -8.21 1.40
CA ASN A 389 35.14 -9.55 0.94
C ASN A 389 34.65 -10.50 2.05
N LYS A 390 33.93 -9.97 3.04
CA LYS A 390 33.33 -10.72 4.17
C LYS A 390 31.81 -10.51 4.28
N MET A 391 31.18 -10.04 3.23
CA MET A 391 29.76 -9.76 3.18
C MET A 391 28.93 -11.05 3.39
N HIS A 392 27.80 -10.93 4.04
CA HIS A 392 26.89 -12.07 4.23
C HIS A 392 26.30 -12.51 2.88
N THR A 393 25.75 -11.58 2.08
CA THR A 393 25.17 -11.85 0.77
C THR A 393 25.89 -11.02 -0.32
N PRO A 394 27.04 -11.45 -0.85
CA PRO A 394 27.84 -10.66 -1.77
C PRO A 394 27.07 -10.13 -2.98
N VAL A 395 26.13 -10.92 -3.54
CA VAL A 395 25.32 -10.52 -4.69
C VAL A 395 24.44 -9.31 -4.38
N PHE A 396 23.91 -9.21 -3.17
CA PHE A 396 23.14 -8.04 -2.73
C PHE A 396 24.00 -6.77 -2.76
N TRP A 397 25.24 -6.84 -2.29
CA TRP A 397 26.15 -5.69 -2.28
C TRP A 397 26.48 -5.19 -3.68
N TYR A 398 26.68 -6.12 -4.63
CA TYR A 398 26.89 -5.75 -6.03
C TYR A 398 25.64 -5.12 -6.66
N ASN A 399 24.46 -5.67 -6.38
CA ASN A 399 23.19 -5.09 -6.84
C ASN A 399 22.95 -3.70 -6.25
N ALA A 400 23.20 -3.53 -4.94
CA ALA A 400 23.09 -2.25 -4.26
C ALA A 400 24.04 -1.19 -4.87
N ALA A 401 25.30 -1.56 -5.08
CA ALA A 401 26.27 -0.67 -5.73
C ALA A 401 25.87 -0.36 -7.18
N ALA A 402 25.44 -1.36 -7.96
CA ALA A 402 24.96 -1.16 -9.32
C ALA A 402 23.80 -0.16 -9.38
N PHE A 403 22.84 -0.28 -8.46
CA PHE A 403 21.70 0.60 -8.42
C PHE A 403 22.08 2.05 -8.07
N LEU A 404 22.96 2.25 -7.09
CA LEU A 404 23.43 3.61 -6.76
C LEU A 404 24.25 4.22 -7.89
N TYR A 405 25.08 3.46 -8.60
CA TYR A 405 25.76 3.94 -9.78
C TYR A 405 24.79 4.31 -10.91
N PHE A 406 23.69 3.57 -11.05
CA PHE A 406 22.61 3.96 -11.97
C PHE A 406 22.00 5.31 -11.57
N ILE A 407 21.71 5.53 -10.27
CA ILE A 407 21.13 6.79 -9.75
C ILE A 407 22.06 8.00 -10.01
N VAL A 408 23.38 7.82 -9.91
CA VAL A 408 24.35 8.89 -10.15
C VAL A 408 24.83 8.96 -11.62
N GLU A 409 24.16 8.22 -12.52
CA GLU A 409 24.43 8.19 -13.96
C GLU A 409 25.84 7.70 -14.34
N ASP A 410 26.47 6.88 -13.49
CA ASP A 410 27.74 6.20 -13.78
C ASP A 410 27.50 4.85 -14.44
N ALA A 411 27.21 4.88 -15.74
CA ALA A 411 26.79 3.73 -16.53
C ALA A 411 27.85 2.59 -16.55
N GLU A 412 29.13 2.91 -16.58
CA GLU A 412 30.21 1.91 -16.67
C GLU A 412 30.38 1.15 -15.34
N ASN A 413 30.37 1.85 -14.21
CA ASN A 413 30.42 1.20 -12.90
C ASN A 413 29.15 0.42 -12.61
N CYS A 414 27.98 0.93 -12.98
CA CYS A 414 26.72 0.20 -12.91
C CYS A 414 26.81 -1.14 -13.67
N LYS A 415 27.23 -1.12 -14.92
CA LYS A 415 27.39 -2.32 -15.76
C LYS A 415 28.38 -3.33 -15.16
N SER A 416 29.48 -2.83 -14.61
CA SER A 416 30.50 -3.67 -13.96
C SER A 416 29.93 -4.38 -12.73
N MET A 417 29.18 -3.66 -11.89
CA MET A 417 28.56 -4.22 -10.69
C MET A 417 27.44 -5.22 -11.04
N CYS A 418 26.62 -4.96 -12.04
CA CYS A 418 25.62 -5.92 -12.54
C CYS A 418 26.27 -7.24 -13.01
N ALA A 419 27.43 -7.17 -13.69
CA ALA A 419 28.16 -8.35 -14.10
C ALA A 419 28.68 -9.14 -12.91
N LEU A 420 29.23 -8.49 -11.89
CA LEU A 420 29.66 -9.10 -10.63
C LEU A 420 28.48 -9.72 -9.86
N ALA A 421 27.35 -9.02 -9.78
CA ALA A 421 26.14 -9.56 -9.16
C ALA A 421 25.71 -10.87 -9.82
N THR A 422 25.61 -10.88 -11.15
CA THR A 422 25.26 -12.07 -11.92
C THR A 422 26.25 -13.23 -11.68
N GLN A 423 27.56 -12.93 -11.61
CA GLN A 423 28.60 -13.93 -11.36
C GLN A 423 28.52 -14.54 -9.97
N HIS A 424 28.13 -13.77 -8.96
CA HIS A 424 28.13 -14.20 -7.54
C HIS A 424 26.75 -14.66 -7.05
N ALA A 425 25.74 -14.64 -7.88
CA ALA A 425 24.38 -14.99 -7.47
C ALA A 425 24.16 -16.44 -7.05
N ASN A 426 25.07 -17.36 -7.41
CA ASN A 426 25.05 -18.79 -7.03
C ASN A 426 23.67 -19.47 -7.23
N GLY A 427 22.90 -19.04 -8.23
CA GLY A 427 21.55 -19.55 -8.50
C GLY A 427 20.43 -18.85 -7.73
N ASP A 428 20.70 -17.82 -6.96
CA ASP A 428 19.68 -16.97 -6.35
C ASP A 428 18.94 -16.20 -7.45
N ASN A 429 17.73 -16.67 -7.74
CA ASN A 429 16.92 -16.16 -8.85
C ASN A 429 16.48 -14.71 -8.64
N ASN A 430 16.14 -14.32 -7.41
CA ASN A 430 15.69 -12.96 -7.09
C ASN A 430 16.82 -11.95 -7.31
N GLN A 431 18.00 -12.25 -6.84
CA GLN A 431 19.18 -11.42 -7.01
C GLN A 431 19.61 -11.32 -8.49
N ILE A 432 19.49 -12.42 -9.27
CA ILE A 432 19.74 -12.38 -10.72
C ILE A 432 18.73 -11.48 -11.44
N GLN A 433 17.46 -11.56 -11.08
CA GLN A 433 16.43 -10.71 -11.66
C GLN A 433 16.64 -9.24 -11.28
N GLN A 434 17.05 -8.95 -10.05
CA GLN A 434 17.40 -7.59 -9.62
C GLN A 434 18.56 -7.02 -10.47
N ALA A 435 19.63 -7.78 -10.66
CA ALA A 435 20.74 -7.37 -11.51
C ALA A 435 20.30 -7.09 -12.95
N LYS A 436 19.41 -7.93 -13.50
CA LYS A 436 18.87 -7.75 -14.85
C LYS A 436 18.00 -6.50 -14.96
N ILE A 437 17.15 -6.23 -13.97
CA ILE A 437 16.34 -5.00 -13.91
C ILE A 437 17.25 -3.77 -13.96
N ILE A 438 18.24 -3.69 -13.08
CA ILE A 438 19.16 -2.56 -13.03
C ILE A 438 19.92 -2.41 -14.38
N SER A 439 20.34 -3.52 -14.97
CA SER A 439 21.03 -3.52 -16.27
C SER A 439 20.16 -2.98 -17.41
N ILE A 440 18.85 -3.27 -17.41
CA ILE A 440 17.88 -2.75 -18.39
C ILE A 440 17.69 -1.24 -18.21
N LEU A 441 17.47 -0.79 -16.98
CA LEU A 441 17.33 0.62 -16.65
C LEU A 441 18.56 1.42 -17.09
N ASN A 442 19.74 0.91 -16.75
CA ASN A 442 21.01 1.54 -17.14
C ASN A 442 21.22 1.59 -18.66
N LYS A 443 20.85 0.51 -19.38
CA LYS A 443 20.93 0.47 -20.85
C LYS A 443 20.09 1.55 -21.50
N VAL A 444 18.88 1.80 -21.02
CA VAL A 444 17.99 2.83 -21.57
C VAL A 444 18.51 4.21 -21.22
N ASN A 445 18.96 4.42 -19.98
CA ASN A 445 19.49 5.72 -19.54
C ASN A 445 20.78 6.11 -20.28
N ASP A 446 21.69 5.16 -20.51
CA ASP A 446 22.98 5.37 -21.22
C ASP A 446 22.83 5.51 -22.73
N ALA A 447 21.66 5.16 -23.30
CA ALA A 447 21.45 5.14 -24.73
C ALA A 447 21.58 6.53 -25.41
N GLY A 448 21.30 7.61 -24.65
CA GLY A 448 21.33 8.99 -25.12
C GLY A 448 20.34 9.32 -26.24
N GLU A 449 20.14 8.41 -27.21
CA GLU A 449 19.18 8.49 -28.32
C GLU A 449 18.63 7.10 -28.63
N ILE A 450 17.33 6.95 -28.70
CA ILE A 450 16.69 5.66 -29.00
C ILE A 450 16.61 5.45 -30.51
N LYS A 451 17.57 4.70 -31.04
CA LYS A 451 17.64 4.29 -32.45
C LYS A 451 16.99 2.93 -32.67
N PRO A 452 16.59 2.59 -33.92
CA PRO A 452 15.99 1.30 -34.25
C PRO A 452 16.82 0.07 -33.83
N ALA A 453 18.12 0.20 -33.69
CA ALA A 453 18.99 -0.87 -33.19
C ALA A 453 18.76 -1.13 -31.71
N ILE A 454 18.63 -0.06 -30.91
CA ILE A 454 18.34 -0.13 -29.48
C ILE A 454 16.90 -0.62 -29.24
N GLU A 455 15.93 -0.10 -30.01
CA GLU A 455 14.54 -0.59 -29.97
C GLU A 455 14.49 -2.10 -30.14
N LYS A 456 15.23 -2.64 -31.13
CA LYS A 456 15.29 -4.08 -31.38
C LYS A 456 15.91 -4.87 -30.20
N GLU A 457 16.94 -4.33 -29.57
CA GLU A 457 17.57 -4.96 -28.39
C GLU A 457 16.63 -4.93 -27.17
N LEU A 458 15.86 -3.86 -27.01
CA LEU A 458 14.96 -3.69 -25.87
C LEU A 458 13.73 -4.62 -25.93
N ILE A 459 13.28 -5.06 -27.10
CA ILE A 459 12.04 -5.86 -27.22
C ILE A 459 12.05 -7.08 -26.31
N GLN A 460 13.16 -7.81 -26.23
CA GLN A 460 13.23 -9.00 -25.36
C GLN A 460 13.24 -8.63 -23.88
N ASP A 461 13.89 -7.54 -23.53
CA ASP A 461 13.93 -7.02 -22.16
C ASP A 461 12.54 -6.52 -21.74
N LEU A 462 11.85 -5.78 -22.62
CA LEU A 462 10.50 -5.29 -22.37
C LEU A 462 9.47 -6.42 -22.27
N LYS A 463 9.57 -7.44 -23.13
CA LYS A 463 8.73 -8.64 -23.03
C LYS A 463 8.93 -9.33 -21.69
N TRP A 464 10.18 -9.46 -21.27
CA TRP A 464 10.49 -10.09 -19.98
C TRP A 464 9.99 -9.25 -18.78
N LEU A 465 10.10 -7.92 -18.82
CA LEU A 465 9.55 -7.04 -17.79
C LEU A 465 8.02 -7.08 -17.76
N ALA A 466 7.37 -7.20 -18.92
CA ALA A 466 5.92 -7.26 -19.03
C ALA A 466 5.31 -8.62 -18.59
N GLU A 467 6.13 -9.68 -18.51
CA GLU A 467 5.69 -10.97 -18.00
C GLU A 467 5.39 -10.87 -16.50
N GLN A 468 4.11 -10.80 -16.14
CA GLN A 468 3.65 -10.79 -14.75
C GLN A 468 3.25 -12.20 -14.32
N ASP A 469 3.84 -12.65 -13.24
CA ASP A 469 3.42 -13.86 -12.52
C ASP A 469 2.96 -13.44 -11.12
N ASN A 470 1.65 -13.33 -10.92
CA ASN A 470 1.04 -12.90 -9.66
C ASN A 470 1.36 -13.81 -8.47
N THR A 471 2.11 -14.88 -8.67
CA THR A 471 2.57 -15.78 -7.60
C THR A 471 3.97 -15.45 -7.09
N ASN A 472 4.67 -14.49 -7.71
CA ASN A 472 6.06 -14.16 -7.41
C ASN A 472 6.20 -12.69 -7.01
N GLU A 473 6.77 -12.44 -5.84
CA GLU A 473 7.04 -11.08 -5.32
C GLU A 473 7.87 -10.24 -6.31
N MET A 474 8.81 -10.86 -7.05
CA MET A 474 9.58 -10.18 -8.08
C MET A 474 8.75 -9.66 -9.27
N SER A 475 7.49 -10.07 -9.41
CA SER A 475 6.61 -9.54 -10.45
C SER A 475 6.33 -8.06 -10.27
N ARG A 476 6.18 -7.58 -9.03
CA ARG A 476 6.00 -6.15 -8.72
C ARG A 476 7.22 -5.35 -9.18
N PHE A 477 8.43 -5.81 -8.87
CA PHE A 477 9.67 -5.13 -9.24
C PHE A 477 9.86 -5.03 -10.75
N LYS A 478 9.48 -6.08 -11.48
CA LYS A 478 9.45 -6.08 -12.93
C LYS A 478 8.44 -5.09 -13.49
N ALA A 479 7.25 -5.01 -12.87
CA ALA A 479 6.21 -4.07 -13.26
C ALA A 479 6.67 -2.61 -13.06
N ASP A 480 7.25 -2.30 -11.91
CA ASP A 480 7.80 -0.97 -11.63
C ASP A 480 8.92 -0.60 -12.60
N ALA A 481 9.86 -1.52 -12.81
CA ALA A 481 10.94 -1.31 -13.79
C ALA A 481 10.40 -1.14 -15.22
N TYR A 482 9.37 -1.90 -15.60
CA TYR A 482 8.70 -1.74 -16.89
C TYR A 482 8.12 -0.34 -17.05
N ARG A 483 7.40 0.15 -16.05
CA ARG A 483 6.83 1.49 -16.06
C ARG A 483 7.91 2.56 -16.17
N ILE A 484 8.99 2.45 -15.39
CA ILE A 484 10.12 3.38 -15.45
C ILE A 484 10.74 3.40 -16.85
N VAL A 485 10.99 2.23 -17.46
CA VAL A 485 11.51 2.15 -18.82
C VAL A 485 10.56 2.80 -19.83
N MET A 486 9.26 2.61 -19.68
CA MET A 486 8.27 3.26 -20.54
C MET A 486 8.26 4.78 -20.37
N PHE A 487 8.44 5.31 -19.14
CA PHE A 487 8.61 6.75 -18.92
C PHE A 487 9.89 7.28 -19.61
N GLN A 488 11.01 6.59 -19.46
CA GLN A 488 12.25 6.99 -20.12
C GLN A 488 12.08 7.01 -21.65
N LEU A 489 11.47 5.97 -22.23
CA LEU A 489 11.19 5.91 -23.65
C LEU A 489 10.22 7.01 -24.11
N MET A 490 9.17 7.29 -23.34
CA MET A 490 8.25 8.39 -23.61
C MET A 490 9.01 9.72 -23.73
N GLU A 491 9.89 10.03 -22.78
CA GLU A 491 10.68 11.26 -22.81
C GLU A 491 11.62 11.35 -24.03
N TYR A 492 12.28 10.24 -24.36
CA TYR A 492 13.11 10.20 -25.57
C TYR A 492 12.29 10.47 -26.83
N TYR A 493 11.10 9.87 -26.95
CA TYR A 493 10.25 10.09 -28.13
C TYR A 493 9.62 11.48 -28.16
N LEU A 494 9.30 12.08 -27.02
CA LEU A 494 8.87 13.49 -26.98
C LEU A 494 9.97 14.43 -27.42
N ASN A 495 11.21 14.21 -26.97
CA ASN A 495 12.36 15.01 -27.36
C ASN A 495 12.75 14.82 -28.86
N ASP A 496 12.41 13.68 -29.43
CA ASP A 496 12.67 13.33 -30.84
C ASP A 496 11.48 13.65 -31.78
N ASP A 497 10.50 14.42 -31.28
CA ASP A 497 9.27 14.83 -32.00
C ASP A 497 8.48 13.63 -32.58
N LYS A 498 8.34 12.59 -31.77
CA LYS A 498 7.60 11.36 -32.10
C LYS A 498 6.41 11.16 -31.11
N PRO A 499 5.40 12.04 -31.15
CA PRO A 499 4.32 12.05 -30.17
C PRO A 499 3.52 10.75 -30.14
N LEU A 500 3.37 10.07 -31.26
CA LEU A 500 2.70 8.78 -31.35
C LEU A 500 3.36 7.70 -30.50
N LEU A 501 4.69 7.53 -30.63
CA LEU A 501 5.42 6.52 -29.85
C LEU A 501 5.49 6.92 -28.37
N ALA A 502 5.61 8.21 -28.10
CA ALA A 502 5.55 8.73 -26.75
C ALA A 502 4.21 8.40 -26.09
N GLU A 503 3.10 8.61 -26.78
CA GLU A 503 1.75 8.29 -26.29
C GLU A 503 1.59 6.79 -25.99
N MET A 504 2.08 5.93 -26.86
CA MET A 504 2.01 4.49 -26.65
C MET A 504 2.87 4.02 -25.46
N CYS A 505 4.00 4.69 -25.20
CA CYS A 505 4.79 4.46 -24.00
C CYS A 505 4.11 5.02 -22.75
N ARG A 506 3.50 6.21 -22.84
CA ARG A 506 2.73 6.84 -21.76
C ARG A 506 1.61 5.92 -21.26
N ALA A 507 0.85 5.33 -22.16
CA ALA A 507 -0.23 4.39 -21.82
C ALA A 507 0.24 3.14 -21.04
N ARG A 508 1.56 2.90 -20.95
CA ARG A 508 2.17 1.80 -20.20
C ARG A 508 2.94 2.27 -18.97
N ALA A 509 3.34 3.53 -18.97
CA ALA A 509 4.04 4.14 -17.86
C ALA A 509 3.08 4.55 -16.74
N VAL A 510 1.91 5.07 -17.08
CA VAL A 510 0.91 5.62 -16.15
C VAL A 510 -0.08 4.52 -15.75
N GLU A 511 -0.23 4.27 -14.46
CA GLU A 511 -1.03 3.14 -13.93
C GLU A 511 -2.52 3.24 -14.26
N TYR A 512 -3.08 4.43 -14.14
CA TYR A 512 -4.49 4.70 -14.42
C TYR A 512 -4.68 5.52 -15.69
N TYR A 513 -3.70 5.42 -16.62
CA TYR A 513 -3.84 6.11 -17.90
C TYR A 513 -5.05 5.62 -18.66
N ASP A 514 -5.93 6.55 -18.97
CA ASP A 514 -7.05 6.34 -19.87
C ASP A 514 -7.13 7.51 -20.87
N ILE A 515 -6.98 7.21 -22.15
CA ILE A 515 -7.07 8.19 -23.23
C ILE A 515 -8.42 8.95 -23.21
N TYR A 516 -9.46 8.35 -22.61
CA TYR A 516 -10.76 8.95 -22.46
C TYR A 516 -10.81 10.08 -21.41
N LEU A 517 -9.85 10.15 -20.50
CA LEU A 517 -9.80 11.24 -19.52
C LEU A 517 -9.37 12.57 -20.14
N GLU A 518 -8.41 12.53 -21.08
CA GLU A 518 -7.88 13.74 -21.74
C GLU A 518 -7.72 13.52 -23.27
N PRO A 519 -8.82 13.19 -23.96
CA PRO A 519 -8.76 12.77 -25.35
C PRO A 519 -8.24 13.85 -26.31
N GLU A 520 -8.40 15.14 -25.98
CA GLU A 520 -7.91 16.26 -26.77
C GLU A 520 -6.39 16.44 -26.71
N LYS A 521 -5.73 15.91 -25.68
CA LYS A 521 -4.26 15.94 -25.57
C LYS A 521 -3.60 14.81 -26.36
N ALA A 522 -4.33 13.77 -26.72
CA ALA A 522 -3.81 12.62 -27.45
C ALA A 522 -3.74 12.82 -28.97
N PRO A 523 -2.74 12.27 -29.68
CA PRO A 523 -2.60 12.33 -31.13
C PRO A 523 -3.56 11.37 -31.84
N ILE A 524 -4.87 11.61 -31.75
CA ILE A 524 -5.95 10.68 -32.19
C ILE A 524 -5.84 10.29 -33.67
N GLU A 525 -5.50 11.24 -34.56
CA GLU A 525 -5.37 10.96 -36.02
C GLU A 525 -4.18 10.07 -36.31
N GLU A 526 -3.06 10.32 -35.68
CA GLU A 526 -1.84 9.55 -35.81
C GLU A 526 -2.05 8.14 -35.23
N LEU A 527 -2.69 8.03 -34.06
CA LEU A 527 -3.07 6.75 -33.46
C LEU A 527 -4.01 5.95 -34.36
N TYR A 528 -5.06 6.58 -34.90
CA TYR A 528 -5.94 5.93 -35.86
C TYR A 528 -5.18 5.37 -37.07
N THR A 529 -4.33 6.20 -37.66
CA THR A 529 -3.55 5.83 -38.84
C THR A 529 -2.60 4.67 -38.53
N PHE A 530 -1.91 4.76 -37.40
CA PHE A 530 -0.96 3.74 -36.93
C PHE A 530 -1.66 2.40 -36.60
N LEU A 531 -2.73 2.44 -35.81
CA LEU A 531 -3.48 1.24 -35.42
C LEU A 531 -4.10 0.54 -36.62
N SER A 532 -4.52 1.31 -37.62
CA SER A 532 -5.08 0.78 -38.89
C SER A 532 -4.00 0.23 -39.85
N ALA A 533 -2.72 0.56 -39.65
CA ALA A 533 -1.67 0.18 -40.56
C ALA A 533 -1.34 -1.31 -40.51
N ASN A 534 -1.24 -1.95 -41.70
CA ASN A 534 -0.87 -3.36 -41.84
C ASN A 534 0.62 -3.67 -41.67
N LYS A 535 1.48 -2.64 -41.72
CA LYS A 535 2.93 -2.79 -41.62
C LYS A 535 3.44 -1.91 -40.48
N LYS A 536 4.06 -2.55 -39.52
CA LYS A 536 4.71 -1.95 -38.37
C LYS A 536 6.10 -2.58 -38.21
N SER A 537 7.06 -1.86 -37.62
CA SER A 537 8.30 -2.46 -37.15
C SER A 537 8.00 -3.49 -36.03
N GLU A 538 9.00 -4.28 -35.65
CA GLU A 538 8.83 -5.25 -34.56
C GLU A 538 8.54 -4.53 -33.22
N PHE A 539 9.17 -3.39 -32.97
CA PHE A 539 8.96 -2.56 -31.78
C PHE A 539 7.58 -1.90 -31.80
N GLU A 540 7.19 -1.29 -32.91
CA GLU A 540 5.84 -0.72 -33.08
C GLU A 540 4.73 -1.79 -32.92
N SER A 541 4.96 -3.00 -33.42
CA SER A 541 4.03 -4.10 -33.24
C SER A 541 3.91 -4.49 -31.76
N PHE A 542 5.03 -4.55 -31.05
CA PHE A 542 5.04 -4.82 -29.61
C PHE A 542 4.25 -3.77 -28.82
N LEU A 543 4.44 -2.48 -29.13
CA LEU A 543 3.67 -1.41 -28.50
C LEU A 543 2.17 -1.52 -28.84
N ALA A 544 1.84 -1.76 -30.11
CA ALA A 544 0.45 -1.87 -30.57
C ALA A 544 -0.27 -3.07 -29.99
N ASP A 545 0.39 -4.23 -29.87
CA ASP A 545 -0.21 -5.46 -29.32
C ASP A 545 -0.57 -5.32 -27.83
N GLN A 546 0.09 -4.41 -27.14
CA GLN A 546 -0.18 -4.13 -25.72
C GLN A 546 -1.06 -2.90 -25.50
N TYR A 547 -1.40 -2.16 -26.53
CA TYR A 547 -2.26 -0.98 -26.40
C TYR A 547 -3.71 -1.40 -26.25
N THR A 548 -4.39 -0.88 -25.24
CA THR A 548 -5.75 -1.30 -24.86
C THR A 548 -6.78 -0.93 -25.93
N TYR A 549 -6.54 0.16 -26.67
CA TYR A 549 -7.49 0.72 -27.60
C TYR A 549 -7.12 0.36 -29.04
N ASN A 550 -8.12 0.20 -29.91
CA ASN A 550 -7.97 -0.07 -31.33
C ASN A 550 -8.39 1.14 -32.17
N ALA A 551 -8.31 1.02 -33.51
CA ALA A 551 -8.67 2.07 -34.45
C ALA A 551 -10.13 2.55 -34.33
N ASP A 552 -11.07 1.66 -33.98
CA ASP A 552 -12.46 2.05 -33.80
C ASP A 552 -12.69 2.93 -32.57
N HIS A 553 -11.92 2.75 -31.49
CA HIS A 553 -11.94 3.64 -30.34
C HIS A 553 -11.44 5.06 -30.72
N MET A 554 -10.42 5.15 -31.56
CA MET A 554 -9.92 6.45 -32.05
C MET A 554 -10.97 7.18 -32.89
N LEU A 555 -11.74 6.46 -33.69
CA LEU A 555 -12.86 7.06 -34.43
C LEU A 555 -14.00 7.51 -33.52
N GLU A 556 -14.27 6.75 -32.48
CA GLU A 556 -15.28 7.12 -31.46
C GLU A 556 -14.88 8.41 -30.74
N ILE A 557 -13.63 8.46 -30.21
CA ILE A 557 -13.10 9.65 -29.55
C ILE A 557 -13.13 10.86 -30.50
N LYS A 558 -12.65 10.71 -31.72
CA LYS A 558 -12.67 11.77 -32.71
C LYS A 558 -14.08 12.25 -33.00
N GLY A 559 -15.04 11.36 -33.14
CA GLY A 559 -16.46 11.69 -33.34
C GLY A 559 -17.03 12.47 -32.17
N THR A 560 -16.65 12.09 -30.93
CA THR A 560 -17.06 12.81 -29.72
C THR A 560 -16.48 14.22 -29.65
N LEU A 561 -15.19 14.38 -29.93
CA LEU A 561 -14.55 15.71 -29.99
C LEU A 561 -15.20 16.61 -31.05
N LEU A 562 -15.56 16.07 -32.21
CA LEU A 562 -16.31 16.80 -33.23
C LEU A 562 -17.72 17.18 -32.77
N MET A 563 -18.37 16.36 -31.95
CA MET A 563 -19.65 16.71 -31.32
C MET A 563 -19.51 17.84 -30.31
N ARG A 564 -18.45 17.85 -29.49
CA ARG A 564 -18.12 18.96 -28.58
C ARG A 564 -18.00 20.29 -29.34
N GLU A 565 -17.35 20.27 -30.50
CA GLU A 565 -17.23 21.43 -31.38
C GLU A 565 -18.50 21.72 -32.20
N ASN A 566 -19.61 21.02 -31.97
CA ASN A 566 -20.88 21.14 -32.70
C ASN A 566 -20.75 20.86 -34.21
N GLN A 567 -19.73 20.12 -34.64
CA GLN A 567 -19.47 19.67 -36.03
C GLN A 567 -20.21 18.35 -36.35
N LEU A 568 -21.53 18.32 -36.16
CA LEU A 568 -22.34 17.10 -36.15
C LEU A 568 -22.23 16.29 -37.46
N GLU A 569 -22.16 16.94 -38.63
CA GLU A 569 -22.04 16.24 -39.91
C GLU A 569 -20.71 15.54 -40.07
N GLU A 570 -19.61 16.10 -39.52
CA GLU A 570 -18.30 15.47 -39.51
C GLU A 570 -18.27 14.33 -38.49
N ALA A 571 -18.86 14.51 -37.32
CA ALA A 571 -19.01 13.47 -36.30
C ALA A 571 -19.71 12.24 -36.88
N ILE A 572 -20.86 12.43 -37.58
CA ILE A 572 -21.60 11.37 -38.26
C ILE A 572 -20.71 10.64 -39.27
N ARG A 573 -19.95 11.38 -40.09
CA ARG A 573 -19.04 10.77 -41.07
C ARG A 573 -17.93 9.96 -40.39
N THR A 574 -17.52 10.36 -39.25
CA THR A 574 -16.46 9.71 -38.45
C THR A 574 -17.01 8.44 -37.80
N PHE A 575 -18.11 8.52 -37.08
CA PHE A 575 -18.73 7.34 -36.46
C PHE A 575 -19.12 6.26 -37.46
N LYS A 576 -19.57 6.62 -38.67
CA LYS A 576 -19.88 5.66 -39.74
C LYS A 576 -18.66 4.91 -40.31
N LYS A 577 -17.46 5.28 -39.97
CA LYS A 577 -16.24 4.53 -40.34
C LYS A 577 -15.91 3.41 -39.35
N ILE A 578 -16.52 3.40 -38.17
CA ILE A 578 -16.35 2.37 -37.16
C ILE A 578 -16.76 1.02 -37.75
N ALA A 579 -15.81 0.07 -37.76
CA ALA A 579 -16.04 -1.23 -38.38
C ALA A 579 -16.88 -2.17 -37.50
N TYR A 580 -16.69 -2.08 -36.20
CA TYR A 580 -17.38 -2.89 -35.18
C TYR A 580 -18.04 -1.99 -34.14
N PRO A 581 -19.22 -1.41 -34.45
CA PRO A 581 -19.88 -0.46 -33.56
C PRO A 581 -20.34 -1.08 -32.24
N ASP A 582 -20.67 -2.38 -32.24
CA ASP A 582 -21.05 -3.11 -31.04
C ASP A 582 -19.85 -3.17 -30.07
N GLY A 583 -19.99 -2.59 -28.88
CA GLY A 583 -18.90 -2.49 -27.90
C GLY A 583 -18.00 -1.25 -28.04
N ILE A 584 -18.29 -0.35 -29.00
CA ILE A 584 -17.62 0.95 -29.17
C ILE A 584 -18.63 2.10 -29.02
N LEU A 585 -19.76 2.04 -29.75
CA LEU A 585 -20.84 3.01 -29.61
C LEU A 585 -21.87 2.48 -28.58
N TYR A 586 -21.65 2.81 -27.34
CA TYR A 586 -22.57 2.45 -26.27
C TYR A 586 -23.84 3.30 -26.30
N PRO A 587 -24.98 2.78 -25.79
CA PRO A 587 -26.18 3.57 -25.56
C PRO A 587 -25.89 4.77 -24.63
N LEU A 588 -26.57 5.86 -24.88
CA LEU A 588 -26.55 7.02 -24.01
C LEU A 588 -27.20 6.69 -22.66
N SER A 589 -26.84 7.41 -21.62
CA SER A 589 -27.40 7.24 -20.28
C SER A 589 -28.90 7.56 -20.20
N ALA A 590 -29.39 8.45 -21.09
CA ALA A 590 -30.80 8.78 -21.22
C ALA A 590 -31.13 9.24 -22.64
N ASP A 591 -32.44 9.29 -23.00
CA ASP A 591 -32.89 9.93 -24.25
C ASP A 591 -32.75 11.45 -24.15
N PRO A 592 -31.82 12.08 -24.90
CA PRO A 592 -31.53 13.50 -24.76
C PRO A 592 -32.66 14.43 -25.29
N PHE A 593 -33.64 13.89 -26.01
CA PHE A 593 -34.72 14.68 -26.60
C PHE A 593 -35.96 14.83 -25.69
N VAL A 594 -35.98 14.10 -24.57
CA VAL A 594 -37.07 14.13 -23.61
C VAL A 594 -36.84 15.25 -22.58
N ILE A 595 -37.92 15.92 -22.17
CA ILE A 595 -37.82 16.86 -21.05
C ILE A 595 -37.50 16.10 -19.79
N HIS A 596 -36.41 16.52 -19.12
CA HIS A 596 -36.05 16.03 -17.82
C HIS A 596 -35.61 17.20 -16.94
N ILE A 597 -36.27 17.33 -15.81
CA ILE A 597 -35.92 18.37 -14.82
C ILE A 597 -35.22 17.64 -13.67
N ASN A 598 -33.96 17.96 -13.46
CA ASN A 598 -33.17 17.47 -12.33
C ASN A 598 -33.21 18.51 -11.21
N ASP A 599 -33.91 18.18 -10.13
CA ASP A 599 -33.93 19.02 -8.93
C ASP A 599 -32.66 18.87 -8.07
N CYS A 600 -31.94 17.76 -8.27
CA CYS A 600 -30.75 17.44 -7.53
C CYS A 600 -29.72 16.83 -8.47
N HIS A 601 -28.70 17.61 -8.77
CA HIS A 601 -27.61 17.24 -9.66
C HIS A 601 -26.89 15.92 -9.23
N ASP A 602 -26.80 15.69 -7.92
CA ASP A 602 -26.06 14.53 -7.35
C ASP A 602 -26.96 13.36 -6.97
N CYS A 603 -28.29 13.52 -7.02
CA CYS A 603 -29.23 12.56 -6.45
C CYS A 603 -29.96 11.70 -7.49
N ASP A 604 -30.09 12.13 -8.75
CA ASP A 604 -30.98 11.50 -9.70
C ASP A 604 -30.26 10.65 -10.73
N PHE A 605 -30.04 9.43 -10.35
CA PHE A 605 -29.70 8.35 -11.29
C PHE A 605 -30.87 7.41 -11.56
N GLU A 606 -32.05 7.93 -11.81
CA GLU A 606 -33.03 7.13 -12.49
C GLU A 606 -32.56 6.96 -13.93
N ALA A 607 -32.00 5.80 -14.23
CA ALA A 607 -31.65 5.45 -15.58
C ALA A 607 -32.91 5.44 -16.44
N TYR A 608 -32.98 6.35 -17.40
CA TYR A 608 -33.97 6.29 -18.47
C TYR A 608 -33.35 5.54 -19.65
N PRO A 609 -33.44 4.19 -19.68
CA PRO A 609 -32.73 3.41 -20.67
C PRO A 609 -33.16 3.81 -22.08
N THR A 610 -32.19 4.04 -22.93
CA THR A 610 -32.35 4.33 -24.33
C THR A 610 -31.43 3.44 -25.15
N ASP A 611 -31.83 3.12 -26.36
CA ASP A 611 -30.97 2.42 -27.34
C ASP A 611 -30.21 3.42 -28.24
N LEU A 612 -30.38 4.74 -28.01
CA LEU A 612 -29.71 5.77 -28.82
C LEU A 612 -28.23 5.81 -28.52
N THR A 613 -27.43 5.81 -29.57
CA THR A 613 -25.98 6.01 -29.51
C THR A 613 -25.61 7.46 -29.83
N LYS A 614 -24.32 7.81 -29.68
CA LYS A 614 -23.80 9.13 -30.10
C LYS A 614 -24.05 9.39 -31.61
N LEU A 615 -24.00 8.37 -32.43
CA LEU A 615 -24.30 8.44 -33.87
C LEU A 615 -25.79 8.80 -34.08
N ASP A 616 -26.70 8.07 -33.43
CA ASP A 616 -28.14 8.30 -33.55
C ASP A 616 -28.53 9.70 -33.08
N LEU A 617 -27.92 10.15 -31.96
CA LEU A 617 -28.10 11.51 -31.47
C LEU A 617 -27.69 12.55 -32.52
N ALA A 618 -26.47 12.45 -33.05
CA ALA A 618 -25.95 13.40 -34.04
C ALA A 618 -26.83 13.41 -35.31
N GLU A 619 -27.25 12.24 -35.81
CA GLU A 619 -28.14 12.13 -36.96
C GLU A 619 -29.50 12.79 -36.71
N LYS A 620 -30.12 12.53 -35.56
CA LYS A 620 -31.40 13.13 -35.20
C LYS A 620 -31.31 14.63 -35.02
N MET A 621 -30.24 15.14 -34.39
CA MET A 621 -30.03 16.60 -34.25
C MET A 621 -29.89 17.29 -35.61
N VAL A 622 -29.12 16.72 -36.56
CA VAL A 622 -29.00 17.24 -37.93
C VAL A 622 -30.32 17.19 -38.66
N ALA A 623 -31.07 16.09 -38.54
CA ALA A 623 -32.38 15.95 -39.10
C ALA A 623 -33.38 17.01 -38.57
N LEU A 624 -33.43 17.22 -37.26
CA LEU A 624 -34.28 18.27 -36.63
C LEU A 624 -33.88 19.68 -37.08
N LYS A 625 -32.57 19.98 -37.15
CA LYS A 625 -32.09 21.29 -37.70
C LYS A 625 -32.54 21.53 -39.14
N SER A 626 -32.58 20.47 -39.94
CA SER A 626 -33.07 20.54 -41.33
C SER A 626 -34.61 20.65 -41.39
N LEU A 627 -35.33 19.93 -40.57
CA LEU A 627 -36.78 19.95 -40.51
C LEU A 627 -37.30 21.30 -40.07
N ALA A 628 -36.65 21.96 -39.09
CA ALA A 628 -36.99 23.28 -38.62
C ALA A 628 -37.02 24.36 -39.73
N LYS A 629 -36.22 24.16 -40.79
CA LYS A 629 -36.19 25.08 -41.96
C LYS A 629 -37.39 24.91 -42.85
N THR A 630 -38.03 23.74 -42.90
CA THR A 630 -39.09 23.39 -43.86
C THR A 630 -40.47 23.22 -43.22
N ASP A 631 -40.56 22.85 -41.96
CA ASP A 631 -41.80 22.60 -41.23
C ASP A 631 -42.14 23.79 -40.32
N ALA A 632 -42.80 24.80 -40.88
CA ALA A 632 -43.18 26.00 -40.14
C ALA A 632 -44.24 25.71 -39.06
N PHE A 633 -45.05 24.66 -39.23
CA PHE A 633 -46.14 24.31 -38.30
C PHE A 633 -45.62 23.77 -36.97
N ASN A 634 -44.60 22.87 -37.01
CA ASN A 634 -44.04 22.21 -35.84
C ASN A 634 -42.74 22.86 -35.40
N ARG A 635 -42.31 23.98 -35.96
CA ARG A 635 -40.98 24.57 -35.75
C ARG A 635 -40.70 24.87 -34.28
N ALA A 636 -41.65 25.39 -33.54
CA ALA A 636 -41.49 25.65 -32.11
C ALA A 636 -41.18 24.38 -31.33
N GLN A 637 -41.87 23.28 -31.62
CA GLN A 637 -41.64 21.98 -30.99
C GLN A 637 -40.28 21.40 -31.38
N ILE A 638 -39.89 21.52 -32.64
CA ILE A 638 -38.59 21.07 -33.14
C ILE A 638 -37.46 21.81 -32.43
N TYR A 639 -37.58 23.14 -32.27
CA TYR A 639 -36.60 23.91 -31.54
C TYR A 639 -36.56 23.55 -30.06
N HIS A 640 -37.69 23.24 -29.44
CA HIS A 640 -37.75 22.78 -28.09
C HIS A 640 -37.04 21.39 -27.92
N GLU A 641 -37.26 20.42 -28.83
CA GLU A 641 -36.53 19.16 -28.84
C GLU A 641 -35.01 19.36 -28.99
N LEU A 642 -34.58 20.27 -29.85
CA LEU A 642 -33.16 20.63 -29.97
C LEU A 642 -32.62 21.28 -28.68
N GLY A 643 -33.41 22.14 -28.03
CA GLY A 643 -33.08 22.71 -26.73
C GLY A 643 -32.87 21.62 -25.67
N ASN A 644 -33.80 20.66 -25.60
CA ASN A 644 -33.67 19.49 -24.70
C ASN A 644 -32.40 18.69 -25.01
N ALA A 645 -32.10 18.41 -26.28
CA ALA A 645 -30.92 17.65 -26.66
C ALA A 645 -29.66 18.37 -26.20
N TYR A 646 -29.50 19.64 -26.46
CA TYR A 646 -28.32 20.40 -26.03
C TYR A 646 -28.20 20.54 -24.49
N TYR A 647 -29.34 20.64 -23.78
CA TYR A 647 -29.35 20.65 -22.33
C TYR A 647 -28.91 19.28 -21.77
N ASN A 648 -29.54 18.21 -22.27
CA ASN A 648 -29.31 16.85 -21.74
C ASN A 648 -27.90 16.29 -22.01
N ILE A 649 -27.24 16.75 -23.08
CA ILE A 649 -25.85 16.35 -23.36
C ILE A 649 -24.81 17.22 -22.65
N SER A 650 -25.23 18.33 -22.00
CA SER A 650 -24.33 19.13 -21.18
C SER A 650 -24.02 18.44 -19.87
N TYR A 651 -23.07 18.98 -19.12
CA TYR A 651 -22.75 18.54 -17.77
C TYR A 651 -23.99 18.40 -16.86
N TRP A 652 -24.96 19.30 -17.02
CA TRP A 652 -26.18 19.36 -16.21
C TRP A 652 -27.25 18.34 -16.58
N GLY A 653 -27.09 17.68 -17.70
CA GLY A 653 -28.12 16.81 -18.25
C GLY A 653 -27.88 15.32 -18.04
N ASN A 654 -28.88 14.48 -18.35
CA ASN A 654 -28.86 13.04 -18.11
C ASN A 654 -28.15 12.23 -19.19
N ALA A 655 -27.90 12.82 -20.35
CA ALA A 655 -27.19 12.22 -21.47
C ALA A 655 -25.79 12.79 -21.64
N TRP A 656 -25.18 13.27 -20.54
CA TRP A 656 -23.86 13.88 -20.50
C TRP A 656 -22.78 13.02 -21.17
N ASN A 657 -22.91 11.68 -21.07
CA ASN A 657 -21.99 10.71 -21.70
C ASN A 657 -22.02 10.73 -23.25
N ALA A 658 -22.82 11.59 -23.86
CA ALA A 658 -22.73 11.89 -25.28
C ALA A 658 -21.50 12.70 -25.66
N LEU A 659 -21.04 13.58 -24.76
CA LEU A 659 -19.91 14.46 -24.99
C LEU A 659 -18.70 14.15 -24.10
N ASP A 660 -18.92 13.46 -22.98
CA ASP A 660 -17.88 13.16 -22.01
C ASP A 660 -17.82 11.67 -21.65
N TYR A 661 -16.72 11.28 -21.06
CA TYR A 661 -16.44 9.91 -20.61
C TYR A 661 -16.44 9.78 -19.09
N TYR A 662 -16.28 10.89 -18.40
CA TYR A 662 -16.20 10.94 -16.94
C TYR A 662 -16.96 12.16 -16.40
N ARG A 663 -17.70 11.98 -15.32
CA ARG A 663 -18.35 13.05 -14.59
C ARG A 663 -18.06 12.91 -13.10
N CYS A 664 -17.44 13.94 -12.53
CA CYS A 664 -17.18 13.95 -11.11
C CYS A 664 -18.41 14.42 -10.32
N HIS A 665 -18.84 13.60 -9.34
CA HIS A 665 -19.88 13.99 -8.41
C HIS A 665 -19.27 14.77 -7.24
N GLY A 666 -19.63 16.03 -7.07
CA GLY A 666 -19.23 16.86 -5.93
C GLY A 666 -17.84 17.54 -6.05
N CYS A 667 -17.18 17.44 -7.20
CA CYS A 667 -15.93 18.17 -7.44
C CYS A 667 -16.15 19.64 -7.77
N GLU A 668 -17.35 20.02 -8.20
CA GLU A 668 -17.67 21.34 -8.72
C GLU A 668 -17.64 22.44 -7.67
N THR A 669 -17.91 22.10 -6.42
CA THR A 669 -17.99 23.09 -5.33
C THR A 669 -16.64 23.59 -4.84
N TYR A 670 -15.56 22.90 -5.16
CA TYR A 670 -14.22 23.22 -4.63
C TYR A 670 -13.31 23.95 -5.62
N ASN A 671 -13.54 23.84 -6.92
CA ASN A 671 -12.60 24.33 -7.94
C ASN A 671 -13.15 25.39 -8.93
N VAL A 672 -14.39 25.87 -8.78
CA VAL A 672 -14.95 26.91 -9.67
C VAL A 672 -14.40 28.31 -9.37
N GLY A 673 -13.43 28.43 -8.49
CA GLY A 673 -12.88 29.73 -8.08
C GLY A 673 -11.67 30.09 -8.91
N GLU A 674 -10.68 30.18 -9.15
CA GLU A 674 -9.63 30.96 -9.82
C GLU A 674 -8.89 30.27 -10.96
N ASN A 675 -8.99 28.93 -11.12
CA ASN A 675 -8.23 28.14 -12.09
C ASN A 675 -9.09 27.32 -13.07
N ALA A 676 -10.36 27.63 -13.22
CA ALA A 676 -11.26 26.95 -14.17
C ALA A 676 -10.81 27.07 -15.65
N SER A 677 -9.84 27.98 -15.94
CA SER A 677 -9.25 28.12 -17.28
C SER A 677 -8.24 27.04 -17.65
N ASP A 678 -7.75 26.28 -16.68
CA ASP A 678 -6.69 25.30 -16.90
C ASP A 678 -7.23 23.91 -17.29
N TYR A 679 -8.51 23.69 -17.05
CA TYR A 679 -9.21 22.50 -17.53
C TYR A 679 -10.07 22.86 -18.75
N TYR A 680 -9.66 22.43 -19.93
CA TYR A 680 -10.34 22.63 -21.21
C TYR A 680 -11.81 22.21 -21.15
N TYR A 681 -12.17 21.20 -20.37
CA TYR A 681 -13.54 20.70 -20.17
C TYR A 681 -14.48 21.67 -19.51
N TYR A 682 -14.00 22.53 -18.60
CA TYR A 682 -14.87 23.32 -17.74
C TYR A 682 -15.64 24.42 -18.48
N ASN A 683 -15.13 24.93 -19.59
CA ASN A 683 -15.77 26.06 -20.28
C ASN A 683 -16.89 25.65 -21.24
N ASP A 684 -16.77 24.51 -21.93
CA ASP A 684 -17.72 24.11 -22.98
C ASP A 684 -18.86 23.22 -22.46
N GLU A 685 -18.62 22.40 -21.45
CA GLU A 685 -19.63 21.50 -20.87
C GLU A 685 -20.66 22.20 -20.00
N TYR A 686 -20.23 23.24 -19.28
CA TYR A 686 -21.12 24.06 -18.48
C TYR A 686 -21.87 25.11 -19.32
N ASP A 687 -21.48 25.26 -20.60
CA ASP A 687 -22.09 26.25 -21.49
C ASP A 687 -23.45 25.79 -22.01
N LEU A 688 -24.50 26.39 -21.52
CA LEU A 688 -25.87 26.18 -21.97
C LEU A 688 -26.25 27.09 -23.16
N THR A 689 -25.28 27.71 -23.84
CA THR A 689 -25.55 28.67 -24.92
C THR A 689 -26.40 28.06 -26.03
N ASN A 690 -26.10 26.86 -26.49
CA ASN A 690 -26.86 26.17 -27.52
C ASN A 690 -28.28 25.80 -27.04
N ALA A 691 -28.40 25.28 -25.82
CA ALA A 691 -29.71 24.97 -25.24
C ALA A 691 -30.58 26.23 -25.14
N THR A 692 -30.04 27.31 -24.54
CA THR A 692 -30.70 28.59 -24.40
C THR A 692 -31.08 29.18 -25.76
N TYR A 693 -30.23 29.07 -26.76
CA TYR A 693 -30.52 29.54 -28.12
C TYR A 693 -31.74 28.82 -28.70
N TYR A 694 -31.80 27.51 -28.64
CA TYR A 694 -32.93 26.75 -29.20
C TYR A 694 -34.21 26.93 -28.38
N TYR A 695 -34.15 27.03 -27.07
CA TYR A 695 -35.33 27.35 -26.25
C TYR A 695 -35.86 28.75 -26.57
N THR A 696 -34.98 29.72 -26.77
CA THR A 696 -35.38 31.07 -27.20
C THR A 696 -36.06 31.06 -28.56
N LEU A 697 -35.55 30.31 -29.51
CA LEU A 697 -36.21 30.15 -30.82
C LEU A 697 -37.57 29.45 -30.70
N ALA A 698 -37.71 28.45 -29.85
CA ALA A 698 -38.97 27.77 -29.58
C ALA A 698 -40.01 28.72 -29.00
N GLU A 699 -39.61 29.61 -28.10
CA GLU A 699 -40.50 30.66 -27.55
C GLU A 699 -40.92 31.65 -28.61
N GLN A 700 -40.00 32.13 -29.45
CA GLN A 700 -40.31 33.11 -30.53
C GLN A 700 -41.28 32.55 -31.58
N GLU A 701 -41.19 31.28 -31.90
CA GLU A 701 -42.05 30.61 -32.86
C GLU A 701 -43.37 30.10 -32.23
N SER A 702 -43.51 30.16 -30.91
CA SER A 702 -44.69 29.67 -30.21
C SER A 702 -45.79 30.76 -30.15
N SER A 703 -47.01 30.40 -30.48
CA SER A 703 -48.18 31.29 -30.38
C SER A 703 -48.92 31.21 -29.05
N GLY A 704 -48.40 30.44 -28.04
CA GLY A 704 -49.15 30.14 -26.83
C GLY A 704 -48.33 30.23 -25.53
N LYS A 705 -48.99 30.66 -24.43
CA LYS A 705 -48.37 30.79 -23.09
C LYS A 705 -47.83 29.51 -22.47
N GLN A 706 -48.26 28.33 -22.98
CA GLN A 706 -47.78 27.01 -22.45
C GLN A 706 -46.32 26.73 -22.79
N PHE A 707 -45.86 27.16 -23.96
CA PHE A 707 -44.48 26.97 -24.37
C PHE A 707 -43.50 27.86 -23.60
N ALA A 708 -43.93 29.10 -23.31
CA ALA A 708 -43.15 30.03 -22.51
C ALA A 708 -42.94 29.48 -21.08
N ALA A 709 -43.95 28.83 -20.49
CA ALA A 709 -43.82 28.23 -19.16
C ALA A 709 -42.86 27.05 -19.11
N LEU A 710 -42.78 26.24 -20.17
CA LEU A 710 -41.85 25.08 -20.26
C LEU A 710 -40.41 25.52 -20.47
N ASN A 711 -40.14 26.68 -21.04
CA ASN A 711 -38.77 27.18 -21.24
C ASN A 711 -38.18 27.90 -19.99
N TYR A 712 -38.96 28.12 -18.95
CA TYR A 712 -38.52 28.75 -17.68
C TYR A 712 -38.44 27.75 -16.52
N CYS A 713 -38.74 26.49 -16.74
CA CYS A 713 -38.47 25.38 -15.82
C CYS A 713 -37.23 24.61 -16.22
#